data_1c25737e7882d689304e81fb6f95cbf7
#
_entry.id   1c25737e7882d689304e81fb6f95cbf7
#
_cell.length_a   1.000
_cell.length_b   1.000
_cell.length_c   1.000
_cell.angle_alpha   90.00
_cell.angle_beta   90.00
_cell.angle_gamma   90.00
#
_symmetry.space_group_name_H-M   'P 1'
#
loop_
_entity.id
_entity.type
_entity.pdbx_description
1 polymer ?
#
loop_
_entity_poly.entity_id
_entity_poly.type
_entity_poly.pdbx_seq_one_letter_code
_entity_poly.pdbx_strand_id
1 'polypeptide(L)'
;MMQRNYILSLLIGISLVTTVSAQKDTLTGTGDEIVVTGTRTERKLSNVAVPTKIISQKTIQQAGSLRLSDVLQEQAGLFLTSGFGVGVQMQGLNPDYTMIMINGEPLVGRTSGVLDLNRLTVGNIQKIEIVKGPSSSLYGSEAMAGVINIITDKSASKKFNTSIRYGTYNTLDANIGGSTTLGKLGINAFINSYNSDGYSIRPFSVERTVAPIWRLSNQLQLTYPISSKTKIEVSARYSYEHIKNTIAVTNNGVITYSDGKEIHHDFNLNPVITHNFNSKLKSALRLYATRFQSEQKLNTSVSSLYDDKLDHQFLRAENQTDYIFNNKINITAGAGIINEGVKSTRYEVSSDRKLNTISYLFAQAEIKPTERFTLITGLRYDNNQLFAAAFSPKLAVMYKAGKKLKLNASIGRGFKAPDFRQLYLSFTNTAAGSYSVFGTLEAQTQIERLKQLGQIQSFESDYYKLKDLKPEFSTGINFSAQYTFNQKLNATINVFRNDIENLIDTRLVAVYNNGAQIYSYLNVKNAYTQGVETELNYKLNTHFSVAGSYQLLFTADKDQLKEIKDNRVYTKDANGFPRLMERSEYFGLPNRSRHMGNIKFLYEQNNYFINIRALYRSKWAISDKDGNGLYNTNDEFASGYVQLNISAGKQFKNGIRIQAGTDNLNDYTDINNLPNLPGRTFYATIAYNFSKYKK
;
A
#
# COMPACT_ATOMS: atom_id res chain seq x y z
N MET A 1 -40.42 -16.85 9.36
CA MET A 1 -40.41 -17.56 10.64
C MET A 1 -39.99 -18.99 10.37
N MET A 2 -38.72 -19.32 10.45
CA MET A 2 -38.07 -20.63 10.51
C MET A 2 -36.68 -20.53 9.91
N GLN A 3 -35.70 -20.30 10.75
CA GLN A 3 -34.28 -20.69 10.59
C GLN A 3 -33.46 -19.99 11.69
N ARG A 4 -33.64 -20.45 12.94
CA ARG A 4 -32.93 -19.87 14.08
C ARG A 4 -32.68 -20.94 15.14
N ASN A 5 -32.01 -22.05 14.80
CA ASN A 5 -31.64 -23.05 15.82
C ASN A 5 -30.59 -24.07 15.33
N TYR A 6 -29.41 -23.67 14.87
CA TYR A 6 -28.29 -24.60 14.63
C TYR A 6 -26.89 -24.06 14.97
N ILE A 7 -26.75 -23.17 15.95
CA ILE A 7 -25.41 -22.64 16.32
C ILE A 7 -25.04 -22.97 17.78
N LEU A 8 -25.80 -23.77 18.52
CA LEU A 8 -25.54 -23.97 19.95
C LEU A 8 -24.97 -25.35 20.34
N SER A 9 -24.55 -26.20 19.42
CA SER A 9 -24.14 -27.57 19.74
C SER A 9 -22.64 -27.88 19.55
N LEU A 10 -21.75 -26.91 19.39
CA LEU A 10 -20.32 -27.17 19.14
C LEU A 10 -19.38 -26.67 20.25
N LEU A 11 -19.80 -26.54 21.48
CA LEU A 11 -19.01 -25.95 22.56
C LEU A 11 -18.73 -26.90 23.77
N ILE A 12 -18.82 -28.22 23.62
CA ILE A 12 -18.46 -29.14 24.69
C ILE A 12 -17.47 -30.18 24.18
N GLY A 13 -16.23 -30.06 24.60
CA GLY A 13 -15.25 -31.12 24.55
C GLY A 13 -13.88 -30.74 24.06
N ILE A 14 -13.04 -30.12 24.87
CA ILE A 14 -11.58 -30.36 24.92
C ILE A 14 -11.05 -29.76 26.24
N SER A 15 -10.92 -30.58 27.27
CA SER A 15 -10.08 -30.31 28.42
C SER A 15 -8.84 -31.22 28.35
N LEU A 16 -7.73 -30.63 27.85
CA LEU A 16 -6.40 -31.23 28.04
C LEU A 16 -5.42 -30.09 28.36
N VAL A 17 -5.04 -30.07 29.62
CA VAL A 17 -4.06 -29.13 30.19
C VAL A 17 -2.66 -29.58 29.81
N THR A 18 -1.93 -28.74 29.06
CA THR A 18 -0.47 -28.84 28.94
C THR A 18 0.14 -27.46 29.16
N THR A 19 1.12 -27.39 30.06
CA THR A 19 1.88 -26.19 30.40
C THR A 19 2.81 -25.78 29.24
N VAL A 20 2.63 -24.57 28.71
CA VAL A 20 3.49 -23.98 27.69
C VAL A 20 4.21 -22.74 28.26
N SER A 21 5.54 -22.75 28.20
CA SER A 21 6.37 -21.58 28.50
C SER A 21 6.25 -20.54 27.42
N ALA A 22 5.90 -19.31 27.79
CA ALA A 22 5.82 -18.18 26.85
C ALA A 22 7.22 -17.65 26.49
N GLN A 23 7.48 -17.49 25.21
CA GLN A 23 8.71 -16.88 24.68
C GLN A 23 8.62 -15.35 24.81
N LYS A 24 9.70 -14.74 25.28
CA LYS A 24 9.83 -13.30 25.51
C LYS A 24 10.17 -12.59 24.18
N ASP A 25 9.16 -12.10 23.45
CA ASP A 25 9.39 -11.22 22.32
C ASP A 25 9.38 -9.74 22.75
N THR A 26 10.37 -9.01 22.34
CA THR A 26 10.56 -7.59 22.69
C THR A 26 10.12 -6.67 21.54
N LEU A 27 9.44 -5.57 21.88
CA LEU A 27 8.89 -4.53 20.99
C LEU A 27 9.90 -3.73 20.17
N THR A 28 11.16 -3.95 20.36
CA THR A 28 12.21 -3.32 19.53
C THR A 28 12.67 -4.36 18.53
N GLY A 29 12.54 -4.07 17.24
CA GLY A 29 13.25 -4.81 16.20
C GLY A 29 14.71 -4.90 16.63
N THR A 30 15.08 -6.03 17.24
CA THR A 30 16.46 -6.26 17.60
C THR A 30 17.21 -6.38 16.28
N GLY A 31 18.45 -5.88 16.22
CA GLY A 31 19.26 -5.94 15.02
C GLY A 31 19.49 -7.36 14.45
N ASP A 32 18.91 -8.38 15.10
CA ASP A 32 18.91 -9.79 14.71
C ASP A 32 17.69 -10.22 13.88
N GLU A 33 16.65 -9.40 13.74
CA GLU A 33 15.52 -9.71 12.85
C GLU A 33 15.97 -9.86 11.40
N ILE A 34 15.54 -10.97 10.76
CA ILE A 34 15.88 -11.26 9.38
C ILE A 34 14.89 -10.53 8.47
N VAL A 35 15.40 -9.83 7.46
CA VAL A 35 14.63 -9.17 6.40
C VAL A 35 15.04 -9.68 5.03
N VAL A 36 14.13 -9.60 4.08
CA VAL A 36 14.35 -10.07 2.70
C VAL A 36 14.20 -8.92 1.70
N THR A 37 13.27 -8.01 1.94
CA THR A 37 12.82 -7.02 0.95
C THR A 37 13.92 -6.06 0.50
N GLY A 38 14.78 -5.63 1.41
CA GLY A 38 15.84 -4.65 1.08
C GLY A 38 16.89 -5.13 0.08
N THR A 39 17.09 -6.46 -0.03
CA THR A 39 18.15 -7.08 -0.84
C THR A 39 17.71 -8.30 -1.65
N ARG A 40 16.42 -8.69 -1.58
CA ARG A 40 15.87 -9.96 -2.09
C ARG A 40 16.54 -11.23 -1.53
N THR A 41 17.38 -11.10 -0.54
CA THR A 41 18.06 -12.19 0.17
C THR A 41 17.92 -12.00 1.66
N GLU A 42 17.87 -13.09 2.43
CA GLU A 42 17.77 -13.04 3.87
C GLU A 42 18.97 -12.32 4.49
N ARG A 43 18.70 -11.25 5.26
CA ARG A 43 19.73 -10.46 5.96
C ARG A 43 19.22 -10.07 7.35
N LYS A 44 20.14 -9.97 8.31
CA LYS A 44 19.84 -9.30 9.58
C LYS A 44 19.53 -7.82 9.32
N LEU A 45 18.52 -7.28 9.94
CA LEU A 45 18.13 -5.86 9.81
C LEU A 45 19.32 -4.93 10.10
N SER A 46 20.17 -5.29 11.06
CA SER A 46 21.38 -4.55 11.41
C SER A 46 22.38 -4.42 10.27
N ASN A 47 22.29 -5.30 9.24
CA ASN A 47 23.21 -5.35 8.10
C ASN A 47 22.57 -4.82 6.79
N VAL A 48 21.37 -4.25 6.85
CA VAL A 48 20.70 -3.68 5.66
C VAL A 48 21.11 -2.22 5.50
N ALA A 49 21.61 -1.87 4.32
CA ALA A 49 22.11 -0.52 4.01
C ALA A 49 21.02 0.46 3.51
N VAL A 50 19.80 0.00 3.35
CA VAL A 50 18.66 0.85 2.94
C VAL A 50 17.69 1.06 4.13
N PRO A 51 17.01 2.22 4.21
CA PRO A 51 16.02 2.47 5.25
C PRO A 51 14.93 1.40 5.23
N THR A 52 14.94 0.52 6.21
CA THR A 52 14.01 -0.61 6.32
C THR A 52 13.37 -0.63 7.71
N LYS A 53 12.04 -0.72 7.75
CA LYS A 53 11.24 -0.85 8.97
C LYS A 53 10.53 -2.19 8.99
N ILE A 54 10.44 -2.80 10.17
CA ILE A 54 9.69 -4.04 10.41
C ILE A 54 8.54 -3.73 11.37
N ILE A 55 7.36 -4.26 11.05
CA ILE A 55 6.21 -4.27 11.94
C ILE A 55 5.90 -5.74 12.26
N SER A 56 6.06 -6.12 13.51
CA SER A 56 5.90 -7.51 13.96
C SER A 56 4.42 -7.90 14.11
N GLN A 57 4.13 -9.19 14.04
CA GLN A 57 2.81 -9.75 14.33
C GLN A 57 2.29 -9.30 15.71
N LYS A 58 3.15 -9.29 16.73
CA LYS A 58 2.81 -8.84 18.08
C LYS A 58 2.31 -7.39 18.09
N THR A 59 3.02 -6.50 17.42
CA THR A 59 2.64 -5.08 17.29
C THR A 59 1.26 -4.93 16.61
N ILE A 60 1.03 -5.67 15.52
CA ILE A 60 -0.26 -5.68 14.79
C ILE A 60 -1.40 -6.15 15.70
N GLN A 61 -1.19 -7.24 16.42
CA GLN A 61 -2.18 -7.82 17.33
C GLN A 61 -2.49 -6.90 18.51
N GLN A 62 -1.47 -6.28 19.12
CA GLN A 62 -1.66 -5.36 20.24
C GLN A 62 -2.35 -4.06 19.82
N ALA A 63 -2.14 -3.62 18.59
CA ALA A 63 -2.87 -2.49 18.02
C ALA A 63 -4.35 -2.82 17.75
N GLY A 64 -4.71 -4.11 17.60
CA GLY A 64 -6.06 -4.51 17.22
C GLY A 64 -6.38 -4.23 15.78
N SER A 65 -5.38 -4.11 14.91
CA SER A 65 -5.58 -3.88 13.47
C SER A 65 -6.23 -5.07 12.78
N LEU A 66 -7.13 -4.83 11.83
CA LEU A 66 -7.80 -5.86 11.02
C LEU A 66 -7.29 -5.90 9.58
N ARG A 67 -6.96 -4.73 9.04
CA ARG A 67 -6.57 -4.53 7.65
C ARG A 67 -5.16 -3.95 7.55
N LEU A 68 -4.55 -4.12 6.40
CA LEU A 68 -3.22 -3.52 6.15
C LEU A 68 -3.25 -2.00 6.29
N SER A 69 -4.32 -1.34 5.85
CA SER A 69 -4.55 0.09 6.05
C SER A 69 -4.43 0.52 7.50
N ASP A 70 -5.04 -0.21 8.45
CA ASP A 70 -4.99 0.11 9.89
C ASP A 70 -3.55 0.10 10.41
N VAL A 71 -2.73 -0.84 9.92
CA VAL A 71 -1.32 -0.96 10.32
C VAL A 71 -0.48 0.17 9.74
N LEU A 72 -0.69 0.50 8.47
CA LEU A 72 0.13 1.46 7.74
C LEU A 72 -0.16 2.91 8.15
N GLN A 73 -1.42 3.26 8.47
CA GLN A 73 -1.76 4.61 8.95
C GLN A 73 -1.03 5.00 10.24
N GLU A 74 -0.60 4.01 11.03
CA GLU A 74 0.16 4.23 12.26
C GLU A 74 1.67 4.38 12.04
N GLN A 75 2.13 4.47 10.81
CA GLN A 75 3.55 4.61 10.48
C GLN A 75 3.84 6.03 10.00
N ALA A 76 4.83 6.70 10.62
CA ALA A 76 5.27 8.00 10.11
C ALA A 76 5.87 7.84 8.71
N GLY A 77 5.60 8.83 7.86
CA GLY A 77 6.04 8.81 6.47
C GLY A 77 5.15 7.99 5.54
N LEU A 78 4.07 7.40 6.06
CA LEU A 78 3.02 6.76 5.28
C LEU A 78 1.71 7.50 5.50
N PHE A 79 1.08 7.90 4.41
CA PHE A 79 -0.21 8.56 4.45
C PHE A 79 -1.24 7.77 3.65
N LEU A 80 -2.38 7.49 4.28
CA LEU A 80 -3.49 6.85 3.58
C LEU A 80 -4.31 7.88 2.81
N THR A 81 -4.55 7.60 1.53
CA THR A 81 -5.47 8.35 0.69
C THR A 81 -6.79 7.61 0.58
N SER A 82 -7.89 8.34 0.57
CA SER A 82 -9.23 7.82 0.28
C SER A 82 -9.68 8.24 -1.12
N GLY A 83 -10.44 7.38 -1.78
CA GLY A 83 -10.95 7.61 -3.13
C GLY A 83 -11.55 6.30 -3.64
N PHE A 84 -11.11 5.83 -4.78
CA PHE A 84 -11.46 4.50 -5.29
C PHE A 84 -10.68 3.39 -4.56
N GLY A 85 -10.92 3.26 -3.23
CA GLY A 85 -10.17 2.43 -2.32
C GLY A 85 -9.19 3.23 -1.45
N VAL A 86 -8.51 2.54 -0.52
CA VAL A 86 -7.53 3.13 0.40
C VAL A 86 -6.13 2.80 -0.07
N GLY A 87 -5.42 3.79 -0.61
CA GLY A 87 -4.03 3.70 -1.02
C GLY A 87 -3.06 4.23 0.02
N VAL A 88 -1.75 4.03 -0.18
CA VAL A 88 -0.71 4.56 0.69
C VAL A 88 0.29 5.42 -0.08
N GLN A 89 0.45 6.66 0.32
CA GLN A 89 1.56 7.53 -0.09
C GLN A 89 2.78 7.24 0.78
N MET A 90 3.97 7.22 0.18
CA MET A 90 5.25 7.05 0.86
C MET A 90 6.18 8.19 0.47
N GLN A 91 6.75 8.90 1.47
CA GLN A 91 7.63 10.05 1.23
C GLN A 91 6.99 11.13 0.32
N GLY A 92 5.67 11.29 0.37
CA GLY A 92 4.91 12.24 -0.43
C GLY A 92 4.66 11.83 -1.89
N LEU A 93 5.07 10.64 -2.29
CA LEU A 93 4.77 10.05 -3.61
C LEU A 93 3.42 9.33 -3.58
N ASN A 94 2.67 9.36 -4.69
CA ASN A 94 1.34 8.77 -4.82
C ASN A 94 1.32 7.26 -4.57
N PRO A 95 0.15 6.68 -4.25
CA PRO A 95 0.02 5.24 -3.98
C PRO A 95 0.49 4.33 -5.10
N ASP A 96 0.38 4.75 -6.35
CA ASP A 96 0.81 4.01 -7.54
C ASP A 96 2.33 3.94 -7.72
N TYR A 97 3.10 4.68 -6.92
CA TYR A 97 4.56 4.61 -6.86
C TYR A 97 5.08 3.71 -5.73
N THR A 98 4.18 3.12 -4.93
CA THR A 98 4.54 2.20 -3.86
C THR A 98 4.12 0.78 -4.23
N MET A 99 5.09 -0.12 -4.35
CA MET A 99 4.81 -1.52 -4.65
C MET A 99 4.38 -2.26 -3.39
N ILE A 100 3.20 -2.87 -3.45
CA ILE A 100 2.67 -3.73 -2.38
C ILE A 100 2.87 -5.19 -2.77
N MET A 101 3.47 -5.97 -1.89
CA MET A 101 3.78 -7.38 -2.15
C MET A 101 3.28 -8.28 -1.02
N ILE A 102 2.99 -9.53 -1.36
CA ILE A 102 2.84 -10.64 -0.41
C ILE A 102 3.92 -11.67 -0.71
N ASN A 103 4.77 -11.96 0.27
CA ASN A 103 5.89 -12.91 0.16
C ASN A 103 6.82 -12.64 -1.03
N GLY A 104 7.00 -11.37 -1.41
CA GLY A 104 7.85 -10.93 -2.52
C GLY A 104 7.18 -10.92 -3.89
N GLU A 105 5.88 -11.21 -3.98
CA GLU A 105 5.09 -11.21 -5.21
C GLU A 105 4.15 -9.98 -5.25
N PRO A 106 4.14 -9.20 -6.36
CA PRO A 106 3.35 -8.00 -6.46
C PRO A 106 1.86 -8.30 -6.47
N LEU A 107 1.08 -7.42 -5.86
CA LEU A 107 -0.38 -7.45 -5.94
C LEU A 107 -0.85 -6.62 -7.14
N VAL A 108 -1.81 -7.15 -7.87
CA VAL A 108 -2.46 -6.48 -9.00
C VAL A 108 -3.91 -6.10 -8.69
N GLY A 109 -4.59 -5.47 -9.63
CA GLY A 109 -5.98 -5.07 -9.49
C GLY A 109 -6.12 -3.68 -8.86
N ARG A 110 -5.42 -2.72 -9.43
CA ARG A 110 -5.61 -1.29 -9.13
C ARG A 110 -6.90 -0.81 -9.80
N THR A 111 -7.82 -0.31 -9.00
CA THR A 111 -9.00 0.39 -9.50
C THR A 111 -8.67 1.88 -9.54
N SER A 112 -8.87 2.51 -10.66
CA SER A 112 -8.52 3.94 -10.87
C SER A 112 -7.10 4.33 -10.41
N GLY A 113 -6.12 3.40 -10.54
CA GLY A 113 -4.72 3.60 -10.17
C GLY A 113 -4.40 3.27 -8.71
N VAL A 114 -5.38 2.94 -7.87
CA VAL A 114 -5.19 2.64 -6.45
C VAL A 114 -5.40 1.16 -6.16
N LEU A 115 -4.45 0.54 -5.44
CA LEU A 115 -4.65 -0.76 -4.84
C LEU A 115 -5.30 -0.56 -3.47
N ASP A 116 -6.52 -1.07 -3.28
CA ASP A 116 -7.21 -0.94 -2.01
C ASP A 116 -6.60 -1.83 -0.92
N LEU A 117 -5.96 -1.21 0.07
CA LEU A 117 -5.29 -1.88 1.19
C LEU A 117 -6.27 -2.54 2.16
N ASN A 118 -7.55 -2.14 2.15
CA ASN A 118 -8.59 -2.77 2.95
C ASN A 118 -8.90 -4.20 2.50
N ARG A 119 -8.53 -4.58 1.27
CA ARG A 119 -8.66 -5.95 0.76
C ARG A 119 -7.76 -6.94 1.50
N LEU A 120 -6.74 -6.46 2.22
CA LEU A 120 -5.69 -7.28 2.81
C LEU A 120 -5.90 -7.46 4.30
N THR A 121 -6.29 -8.67 4.71
CA THR A 121 -6.37 -9.06 6.13
C THR A 121 -4.98 -9.19 6.75
N VAL A 122 -4.87 -8.89 8.05
CA VAL A 122 -3.61 -9.05 8.79
C VAL A 122 -3.57 -10.31 9.66
N GLY A 123 -4.60 -11.16 9.61
CA GLY A 123 -4.76 -12.30 10.52
C GLY A 123 -3.67 -13.37 10.43
N ASN A 124 -3.00 -13.53 9.27
CA ASN A 124 -1.92 -14.48 9.03
C ASN A 124 -0.55 -13.84 8.79
N ILE A 125 -0.41 -12.55 9.07
CA ILE A 125 0.85 -11.83 8.85
C ILE A 125 1.84 -12.17 9.97
N GLN A 126 3.04 -12.60 9.60
CA GLN A 126 4.18 -12.74 10.50
C GLN A 126 4.85 -11.39 10.76
N LYS A 127 5.07 -10.60 9.71
CA LYS A 127 5.63 -9.25 9.76
C LYS A 127 5.35 -8.50 8.46
N ILE A 128 5.46 -7.17 8.53
CA ILE A 128 5.47 -6.29 7.36
C ILE A 128 6.85 -5.65 7.29
N GLU A 129 7.48 -5.73 6.11
CA GLU A 129 8.75 -5.07 5.80
C GLU A 129 8.48 -3.86 4.92
N ILE A 130 8.91 -2.68 5.34
CA ILE A 130 8.74 -1.42 4.62
C ILE A 130 10.13 -0.92 4.24
N VAL A 131 10.42 -0.85 2.95
CA VAL A 131 11.66 -0.32 2.39
C VAL A 131 11.34 1.01 1.72
N LYS A 132 11.94 2.09 2.22
CA LYS A 132 11.73 3.46 1.69
C LYS A 132 12.81 3.84 0.69
N GLY A 133 12.41 4.63 -0.31
CA GLY A 133 13.27 5.07 -1.42
C GLY A 133 13.28 4.11 -2.60
N PRO A 134 13.84 4.53 -3.76
CA PRO A 134 13.80 3.79 -5.00
C PRO A 134 14.30 2.35 -4.88
N SER A 135 13.44 1.41 -5.25
CA SER A 135 13.69 -0.03 -5.18
C SER A 135 13.49 -0.73 -6.53
N SER A 136 13.33 0.07 -7.61
CA SER A 136 13.12 -0.45 -8.97
C SER A 136 14.29 -1.27 -9.49
N SER A 137 15.51 -1.08 -8.99
CA SER A 137 16.67 -1.90 -9.32
C SER A 137 16.51 -3.40 -9.00
N LEU A 138 15.56 -3.74 -8.10
CA LEU A 138 15.24 -5.13 -7.78
C LEU A 138 13.82 -5.50 -8.23
N TYR A 139 12.86 -4.56 -8.14
CA TYR A 139 11.45 -4.87 -8.27
C TYR A 139 10.81 -4.35 -9.55
N GLY A 140 11.49 -3.44 -10.29
CA GLY A 140 10.98 -2.87 -11.54
C GLY A 140 10.01 -1.71 -11.34
N SER A 141 9.04 -1.61 -12.23
CA SER A 141 8.00 -0.58 -12.21
C SER A 141 7.23 -0.53 -10.87
N GLU A 142 6.69 0.63 -10.52
CA GLU A 142 5.90 0.92 -9.29
C GLU A 142 6.69 0.95 -7.97
N ALA A 143 8.00 0.60 -7.96
CA ALA A 143 8.83 0.66 -6.76
C ALA A 143 9.65 1.97 -6.68
N MET A 144 9.08 3.11 -7.14
CA MET A 144 9.72 4.42 -7.13
C MET A 144 9.82 5.02 -5.72
N ALA A 145 8.73 4.97 -4.96
CA ALA A 145 8.68 5.45 -3.57
C ALA A 145 9.28 4.44 -2.59
N GLY A 146 9.13 3.17 -2.92
CA GLY A 146 9.58 2.05 -2.10
C GLY A 146 8.69 0.83 -2.23
N VAL A 147 8.84 -0.08 -1.27
CA VAL A 147 8.17 -1.38 -1.26
C VAL A 147 7.61 -1.68 0.12
N ILE A 148 6.38 -2.17 0.17
CA ILE A 148 5.76 -2.74 1.37
C ILE A 148 5.52 -4.22 1.11
N ASN A 149 6.24 -5.09 1.83
CA ASN A 149 6.15 -6.53 1.66
C ASN A 149 5.55 -7.20 2.88
N ILE A 150 4.43 -7.85 2.68
CA ILE A 150 3.69 -8.60 3.69
C ILE A 150 4.27 -10.00 3.71
N ILE A 151 4.90 -10.38 4.82
CA ILE A 151 5.42 -11.73 5.03
C ILE A 151 4.39 -12.51 5.84
N THR A 152 3.82 -13.55 5.25
CA THR A 152 2.86 -14.44 5.91
C THR A 152 3.58 -15.53 6.70
N ASP A 153 2.91 -16.12 7.70
CA ASP A 153 3.49 -17.25 8.44
C ASP A 153 3.68 -18.46 7.50
N LYS A 154 4.95 -18.87 7.38
CA LYS A 154 5.38 -20.02 6.55
C LYS A 154 5.81 -21.22 7.40
N SER A 155 5.55 -21.15 8.70
CA SER A 155 6.00 -22.19 9.63
C SER A 155 5.35 -23.55 9.32
N ALA A 156 6.17 -24.59 9.25
CA ALA A 156 5.73 -25.98 9.16
C ALA A 156 5.53 -26.64 10.54
N SER A 157 5.68 -25.88 11.64
CA SER A 157 5.45 -26.41 13.00
C SER A 157 3.94 -26.61 13.24
N LYS A 158 3.58 -27.56 14.12
CA LYS A 158 2.17 -27.76 14.49
C LYS A 158 1.65 -26.52 15.23
N LYS A 159 0.82 -25.74 14.56
CA LYS A 159 0.17 -24.54 15.08
C LYS A 159 -1.31 -24.58 14.73
N PHE A 160 -2.12 -23.99 15.59
CA PHE A 160 -3.50 -23.67 15.32
C PHE A 160 -3.81 -22.31 15.92
N ASN A 161 -4.46 -21.45 15.16
CA ASN A 161 -4.88 -20.14 15.61
C ASN A 161 -6.29 -19.86 15.10
N THR A 162 -7.10 -19.28 15.96
CA THR A 162 -8.43 -18.79 15.62
C THR A 162 -8.72 -17.52 16.39
N SER A 163 -9.52 -16.64 15.80
CA SER A 163 -10.00 -15.43 16.47
C SER A 163 -11.36 -15.03 15.95
N ILE A 164 -12.16 -14.44 16.82
CA ILE A 164 -13.41 -13.76 16.49
C ILE A 164 -13.36 -12.39 17.10
N ARG A 165 -13.62 -11.35 16.29
CA ARG A 165 -13.79 -9.97 16.71
C ARG A 165 -15.17 -9.49 16.30
N TYR A 166 -15.85 -8.82 17.24
CA TYR A 166 -17.09 -8.11 16.99
C TYR A 166 -16.94 -6.65 17.40
N GLY A 167 -17.51 -5.74 16.65
CA GLY A 167 -17.39 -4.30 16.90
C GLY A 167 -18.54 -3.47 16.30
N THR A 168 -18.39 -2.16 16.44
CA THR A 168 -19.32 -1.15 15.92
C THR A 168 -19.63 -1.41 14.44
N TYR A 169 -20.83 -1.01 13.98
CA TYR A 169 -21.36 -1.23 12.63
C TYR A 169 -21.56 -2.71 12.29
N ASN A 170 -21.91 -3.52 13.30
CA ASN A 170 -22.08 -4.97 13.16
C ASN A 170 -20.88 -5.64 12.49
N THR A 171 -19.68 -5.09 12.76
CA THR A 171 -18.45 -5.60 12.18
C THR A 171 -18.04 -6.91 12.83
N LEU A 172 -18.00 -7.99 12.04
CA LEU A 172 -17.56 -9.32 12.44
C LEU A 172 -16.33 -9.72 11.62
N ASP A 173 -15.21 -10.02 12.30
CA ASP A 173 -14.02 -10.59 11.66
C ASP A 173 -13.68 -11.92 12.34
N ALA A 174 -13.68 -13.00 11.58
CA ALA A 174 -13.38 -14.34 12.03
C ALA A 174 -12.19 -14.91 11.27
N ASN A 175 -11.22 -15.44 12.01
CA ASN A 175 -10.02 -16.05 11.46
C ASN A 175 -9.88 -17.50 11.94
N ILE A 176 -9.45 -18.38 11.06
CA ILE A 176 -8.99 -19.72 11.39
C ILE A 176 -7.74 -20.02 10.57
N GLY A 177 -6.71 -20.51 11.23
CA GLY A 177 -5.47 -20.86 10.56
C GLY A 177 -4.75 -21.98 11.29
N GLY A 178 -3.84 -22.61 10.57
CA GLY A 178 -3.02 -23.65 11.18
C GLY A 178 -1.94 -24.17 10.25
N SER A 179 -0.97 -24.81 10.85
CA SER A 179 0.11 -25.46 10.13
C SER A 179 0.43 -26.83 10.74
N THR A 180 0.86 -27.73 9.89
CA THR A 180 1.28 -29.07 10.28
C THR A 180 2.27 -29.64 9.27
N THR A 181 2.91 -30.75 9.64
CA THR A 181 3.77 -31.50 8.73
C THR A 181 3.24 -32.93 8.61
N LEU A 182 2.97 -33.36 7.39
CA LEU A 182 2.59 -34.74 7.04
C LEU A 182 3.77 -35.40 6.29
N GLY A 183 4.52 -36.24 7.01
CA GLY A 183 5.79 -36.74 6.50
C GLY A 183 6.77 -35.61 6.20
N LYS A 184 7.14 -35.44 4.92
CA LYS A 184 7.99 -34.32 4.44
C LYS A 184 7.19 -33.10 4.00
N LEU A 185 5.86 -33.21 3.85
CA LEU A 185 5.01 -32.13 3.38
C LEU A 185 4.64 -31.19 4.51
N GLY A 186 5.12 -29.95 4.48
CA GLY A 186 4.66 -28.86 5.32
C GLY A 186 3.41 -28.22 4.73
N ILE A 187 2.37 -28.05 5.53
CA ILE A 187 1.08 -27.44 5.13
C ILE A 187 0.81 -26.27 6.08
N ASN A 188 0.47 -25.11 5.51
CA ASN A 188 -0.07 -23.96 6.23
C ASN A 188 -1.33 -23.49 5.53
N ALA A 189 -2.44 -23.36 6.25
CA ALA A 189 -3.72 -22.93 5.74
C ALA A 189 -4.29 -21.82 6.61
N PHE A 190 -4.99 -20.87 5.97
CA PHE A 190 -5.62 -19.74 6.64
C PHE A 190 -6.89 -19.33 5.90
N ILE A 191 -7.92 -19.01 6.68
CA ILE A 191 -9.20 -18.50 6.21
C ILE A 191 -9.58 -17.30 7.08
N ASN A 192 -10.04 -16.21 6.46
CA ASN A 192 -10.63 -15.04 7.11
C ASN A 192 -11.97 -14.73 6.48
N SER A 193 -12.99 -14.51 7.31
CA SER A 193 -14.27 -13.95 6.91
C SER A 193 -14.49 -12.63 7.62
N TYR A 194 -14.84 -11.60 6.86
CA TYR A 194 -15.11 -10.25 7.35
C TYR A 194 -16.46 -9.79 6.85
N ASN A 195 -17.28 -9.28 7.75
CA ASN A 195 -18.57 -8.69 7.44
C ASN A 195 -18.74 -7.38 8.19
N SER A 196 -19.34 -6.37 7.55
CA SER A 196 -19.71 -5.10 8.18
C SER A 196 -20.93 -4.53 7.48
N ASP A 197 -21.81 -3.92 8.27
CA ASP A 197 -22.96 -3.17 7.71
C ASP A 197 -22.55 -1.83 7.10
N GLY A 198 -21.25 -1.47 7.18
CA GLY A 198 -20.77 -0.15 6.78
C GLY A 198 -21.33 0.95 7.69
N TYR A 199 -21.14 2.22 7.29
CA TYR A 199 -21.58 3.35 8.10
C TYR A 199 -21.90 4.57 7.24
N SER A 200 -22.67 5.52 7.80
CA SER A 200 -22.84 6.86 7.27
C SER A 200 -22.37 7.89 8.30
N ILE A 201 -21.51 8.82 7.87
CA ILE A 201 -21.16 10.01 8.66
C ILE A 201 -22.03 11.20 8.25
N ARG A 202 -22.91 11.05 7.25
CA ARG A 202 -23.92 12.05 6.84
C ARG A 202 -25.23 11.76 7.58
N PRO A 203 -25.70 12.68 8.44
CA PRO A 203 -26.98 12.50 9.09
C PRO A 203 -28.12 12.34 8.07
N PHE A 204 -29.05 11.43 8.35
CA PHE A 204 -30.28 11.22 7.57
C PHE A 204 -30.05 10.82 6.08
N SER A 205 -28.85 10.45 5.68
CA SER A 205 -28.58 9.96 4.33
C SER A 205 -29.02 8.49 4.18
N VAL A 206 -29.74 8.17 3.11
CA VAL A 206 -30.02 6.79 2.71
C VAL A 206 -28.75 6.12 2.20
N GLU A 207 -27.87 6.92 1.58
CA GLU A 207 -26.54 6.46 1.16
C GLU A 207 -25.64 6.23 2.37
N ARG A 208 -24.96 5.10 2.38
CA ARG A 208 -23.90 4.87 3.34
C ARG A 208 -22.59 5.44 2.82
N THR A 209 -21.86 6.16 3.69
CA THR A 209 -20.54 6.69 3.35
C THR A 209 -19.57 5.57 3.04
N VAL A 210 -19.63 4.47 3.81
CA VAL A 210 -18.94 3.21 3.52
C VAL A 210 -19.98 2.11 3.44
N ALA A 211 -20.03 1.43 2.32
CA ALA A 211 -21.01 0.42 1.97
C ALA A 211 -20.92 -0.84 2.85
N PRO A 212 -22.03 -1.57 3.05
CA PRO A 212 -22.02 -2.93 3.59
C PRO A 212 -21.13 -3.84 2.75
N ILE A 213 -20.34 -4.66 3.43
CA ILE A 213 -19.34 -5.49 2.79
C ILE A 213 -19.27 -6.86 3.43
N TRP A 214 -19.12 -7.89 2.58
CA TRP A 214 -18.68 -9.22 2.98
C TRP A 214 -17.45 -9.62 2.20
N ARG A 215 -16.45 -10.13 2.92
CA ARG A 215 -15.17 -10.56 2.33
C ARG A 215 -14.78 -11.92 2.88
N LEU A 216 -14.31 -12.80 1.99
CA LEU A 216 -13.71 -14.09 2.32
C LEU A 216 -12.30 -14.12 1.73
N SER A 217 -11.29 -14.45 2.55
CA SER A 217 -9.91 -14.58 2.12
C SER A 217 -9.35 -15.93 2.55
N ASN A 218 -8.78 -16.67 1.60
CA ASN A 218 -8.20 -17.98 1.84
C ASN A 218 -6.74 -18.00 1.40
N GLN A 219 -5.90 -18.71 2.14
CA GLN A 219 -4.51 -18.94 1.76
C GLN A 219 -4.12 -20.38 2.08
N LEU A 220 -3.45 -21.02 1.14
CA LEU A 220 -2.83 -22.33 1.31
C LEU A 220 -1.36 -22.23 0.93
N GLN A 221 -0.47 -22.76 1.74
CA GLN A 221 0.95 -22.87 1.45
C GLN A 221 1.42 -24.28 1.71
N LEU A 222 2.09 -24.85 0.71
CA LEU A 222 2.68 -26.17 0.73
C LEU A 222 4.20 -26.03 0.61
N THR A 223 4.95 -26.78 1.40
CA THR A 223 6.41 -26.82 1.35
C THR A 223 6.86 -28.27 1.31
N TYR A 224 7.62 -28.67 0.30
CA TYR A 224 8.11 -30.02 0.17
C TYR A 224 9.61 -30.06 -0.15
N PRO A 225 10.46 -30.59 0.75
CA PRO A 225 11.86 -30.85 0.46
C PRO A 225 11.98 -32.11 -0.39
N ILE A 226 12.27 -31.95 -1.69
CA ILE A 226 12.53 -33.08 -2.61
C ILE A 226 13.79 -33.80 -2.18
N SER A 227 14.84 -33.02 -1.85
CA SER A 227 16.12 -33.50 -1.35
C SER A 227 16.70 -32.52 -0.32
N SER A 228 17.86 -32.82 0.25
CA SER A 228 18.58 -31.87 1.12
C SER A 228 19.01 -30.58 0.40
N LYS A 229 19.06 -30.59 -0.93
CA LYS A 229 19.45 -29.43 -1.75
C LYS A 229 18.28 -28.76 -2.47
N THR A 230 17.15 -29.46 -2.64
CA THR A 230 16.03 -28.96 -3.47
C THR A 230 14.74 -28.91 -2.66
N LYS A 231 14.09 -27.75 -2.69
CA LYS A 231 12.80 -27.50 -2.04
C LYS A 231 11.81 -26.91 -3.05
N ILE A 232 10.57 -27.36 -2.98
CA ILE A 232 9.41 -26.75 -3.67
C ILE A 232 8.52 -26.08 -2.63
N GLU A 233 8.10 -24.87 -2.90
CA GLU A 233 7.09 -24.12 -2.16
C GLU A 233 5.99 -23.72 -3.14
N VAL A 234 4.73 -23.97 -2.78
CA VAL A 234 3.58 -23.52 -3.56
C VAL A 234 2.66 -22.73 -2.65
N SER A 235 2.39 -21.48 -3.00
CA SER A 235 1.43 -20.64 -2.30
C SER A 235 0.25 -20.34 -3.23
N ALA A 236 -0.96 -20.57 -2.74
CA ALA A 236 -2.20 -20.21 -3.41
C ALA A 236 -3.02 -19.30 -2.49
N ARG A 237 -3.58 -18.24 -3.06
CA ARG A 237 -4.45 -17.31 -2.35
C ARG A 237 -5.68 -17.02 -3.21
N TYR A 238 -6.84 -16.99 -2.58
CA TYR A 238 -8.09 -16.55 -3.18
C TYR A 238 -8.81 -15.61 -2.23
N SER A 239 -9.30 -14.49 -2.76
CA SER A 239 -10.15 -13.56 -2.04
C SER A 239 -11.40 -13.25 -2.85
N TYR A 240 -12.52 -13.26 -2.16
CA TYR A 240 -13.82 -12.84 -2.67
C TYR A 240 -14.32 -11.66 -1.86
N GLU A 241 -14.90 -10.67 -2.54
CA GLU A 241 -15.49 -9.50 -1.92
C GLU A 241 -16.83 -9.17 -2.58
N HIS A 242 -17.82 -8.85 -1.76
CA HIS A 242 -19.13 -8.42 -2.19
C HIS A 242 -19.54 -7.18 -1.40
N ILE A 243 -19.78 -6.09 -2.13
CA ILE A 243 -20.20 -4.79 -1.60
C ILE A 243 -21.60 -4.50 -2.16
N LYS A 244 -22.48 -3.98 -1.31
CA LYS A 244 -23.81 -3.51 -1.72
C LYS A 244 -23.98 -2.08 -1.23
N ASN A 245 -24.38 -1.20 -2.12
CA ASN A 245 -24.64 0.19 -1.77
C ASN A 245 -25.94 0.68 -2.42
N THR A 246 -26.60 1.62 -1.78
CA THR A 246 -27.69 2.37 -2.37
C THR A 246 -27.21 3.79 -2.60
N ILE A 247 -27.27 4.27 -3.85
CA ILE A 247 -26.78 5.59 -4.26
C ILE A 247 -27.98 6.44 -4.69
N ALA A 248 -28.04 7.67 -4.18
CA ALA A 248 -29.02 8.65 -4.65
C ALA A 248 -28.48 9.33 -5.92
N VAL A 249 -29.21 9.18 -7.01
CA VAL A 249 -28.91 9.85 -8.29
C VAL A 249 -29.94 10.95 -8.51
N THR A 250 -29.47 12.20 -8.56
CA THR A 250 -30.35 13.35 -8.85
C THR A 250 -30.32 13.63 -10.34
N ASN A 251 -31.47 13.50 -11.01
CA ASN A 251 -31.61 13.83 -12.41
C ASN A 251 -32.78 14.84 -12.55
N ASN A 252 -32.50 16.01 -13.12
CA ASN A 252 -33.49 17.11 -13.28
C ASN A 252 -34.25 17.45 -11.98
N GLY A 253 -33.56 17.45 -10.84
CA GLY A 253 -34.16 17.74 -9.54
C GLY A 253 -34.94 16.58 -8.90
N VAL A 254 -35.07 15.44 -9.58
CA VAL A 254 -35.70 14.23 -9.05
C VAL A 254 -34.62 13.30 -8.48
N ILE A 255 -34.76 12.95 -7.21
CA ILE A 255 -33.87 11.96 -6.55
C ILE A 255 -34.42 10.56 -6.83
N THR A 256 -33.59 9.74 -7.49
CA THR A 256 -33.88 8.32 -7.72
C THR A 256 -32.81 7.49 -6.97
N TYR A 257 -33.24 6.49 -6.21
CA TYR A 257 -32.36 5.56 -5.55
C TYR A 257 -31.98 4.44 -6.50
N SER A 258 -30.68 4.16 -6.57
CA SER A 258 -30.11 3.13 -7.41
C SER A 258 -29.39 2.10 -6.55
N ASP A 259 -29.62 0.82 -6.80
CA ASP A 259 -28.92 -0.26 -6.11
C ASP A 259 -27.58 -0.53 -6.76
N GLY A 260 -26.52 -0.31 -5.98
CA GLY A 260 -25.15 -0.59 -6.33
C GLY A 260 -24.72 -1.98 -5.86
N LYS A 261 -24.02 -2.69 -6.71
CA LYS A 261 -23.40 -3.98 -6.41
C LYS A 261 -21.99 -4.02 -6.97
N GLU A 262 -21.04 -4.44 -6.14
CA GLU A 262 -19.65 -4.62 -6.53
C GLU A 262 -19.16 -5.99 -6.08
N ILE A 263 -18.52 -6.73 -6.99
CA ILE A 263 -17.97 -8.07 -6.72
C ILE A 263 -16.52 -8.09 -7.19
N HIS A 264 -15.65 -8.56 -6.30
CA HIS A 264 -14.25 -8.78 -6.63
C HIS A 264 -13.85 -10.23 -6.42
N HIS A 265 -13.02 -10.74 -7.34
CA HIS A 265 -12.32 -12.00 -7.21
C HIS A 265 -10.82 -11.73 -7.41
N ASP A 266 -10.00 -12.21 -6.49
CA ASP A 266 -8.54 -12.10 -6.55
C ASP A 266 -7.91 -13.46 -6.32
N PHE A 267 -7.34 -14.04 -7.36
CA PHE A 267 -6.67 -15.34 -7.33
C PHE A 267 -5.18 -15.18 -7.57
N ASN A 268 -4.36 -15.87 -6.78
CA ASN A 268 -2.91 -15.86 -6.89
C ASN A 268 -2.36 -17.27 -6.72
N LEU A 269 -1.39 -17.64 -7.54
CA LEU A 269 -0.64 -18.89 -7.46
C LEU A 269 0.84 -18.63 -7.65
N ASN A 270 1.66 -19.10 -6.72
CA ASN A 270 3.10 -18.88 -6.73
C ASN A 270 3.87 -20.17 -6.38
N PRO A 271 4.22 -21.02 -7.34
CA PRO A 271 5.19 -22.07 -7.17
C PRO A 271 6.64 -21.53 -7.25
N VAL A 272 7.46 -21.97 -6.30
CA VAL A 272 8.89 -21.64 -6.22
C VAL A 272 9.70 -22.91 -6.05
N ILE A 273 10.66 -23.12 -6.93
CA ILE A 273 11.64 -24.20 -6.82
C ILE A 273 12.99 -23.58 -6.43
N THR A 274 13.51 -23.98 -5.29
CA THR A 274 14.81 -23.53 -4.81
C THR A 274 15.81 -24.68 -4.82
N HIS A 275 16.97 -24.47 -5.43
CA HIS A 275 18.06 -25.46 -5.47
C HIS A 275 19.37 -24.86 -4.96
N ASN A 276 19.99 -25.53 -3.99
CA ASN A 276 21.31 -25.22 -3.47
C ASN A 276 22.33 -26.13 -4.19
N PHE A 277 23.03 -25.62 -5.19
CA PHE A 277 24.07 -26.38 -5.89
C PHE A 277 25.20 -26.77 -4.94
N ASN A 278 25.60 -25.80 -4.14
CA ASN A 278 26.59 -25.96 -3.05
C ASN A 278 26.36 -24.87 -1.99
N SER A 279 27.26 -24.74 -1.01
CA SER A 279 27.18 -23.74 0.06
C SER A 279 27.31 -22.28 -0.43
N LYS A 280 27.78 -22.04 -1.66
CA LYS A 280 28.01 -20.72 -2.23
C LYS A 280 27.01 -20.35 -3.33
N LEU A 281 26.38 -21.32 -3.98
CA LEU A 281 25.52 -21.09 -5.13
C LEU A 281 24.12 -21.66 -4.90
N LYS A 282 23.13 -20.76 -4.91
CA LYS A 282 21.71 -21.04 -4.75
C LYS A 282 20.93 -20.41 -5.91
N SER A 283 19.99 -21.14 -6.50
CA SER A 283 19.09 -20.60 -7.51
C SER A 283 17.63 -20.86 -7.13
N ALA A 284 16.76 -19.96 -7.49
CA ALA A 284 15.31 -20.05 -7.28
C ALA A 284 14.57 -19.71 -8.58
N LEU A 285 13.83 -20.67 -9.11
CA LEU A 285 12.85 -20.43 -10.17
C LEU A 285 11.50 -20.11 -9.54
N ARG A 286 10.92 -18.96 -9.88
CA ARG A 286 9.65 -18.45 -9.40
C ARG A 286 8.70 -18.34 -10.56
N LEU A 287 7.54 -18.94 -10.44
CA LEU A 287 6.42 -18.74 -11.34
C LEU A 287 5.33 -18.04 -10.53
N TYR A 288 4.74 -17.01 -11.10
CA TYR A 288 3.66 -16.27 -10.44
C TYR A 288 2.54 -16.02 -11.43
N ALA A 289 1.34 -16.43 -11.06
CA ALA A 289 0.13 -16.17 -11.81
C ALA A 289 -0.90 -15.50 -10.90
N THR A 290 -1.44 -14.37 -11.32
CA THR A 290 -2.52 -13.70 -10.60
C THR A 290 -3.56 -13.18 -11.55
N ARG A 291 -4.82 -13.20 -11.10
CA ARG A 291 -5.98 -12.66 -11.82
C ARG A 291 -6.88 -11.93 -10.86
N PHE A 292 -7.12 -10.66 -11.15
CA PHE A 292 -8.09 -9.83 -10.46
C PHE A 292 -9.26 -9.53 -11.36
N GLN A 293 -10.46 -9.80 -10.89
CA GLN A 293 -11.71 -9.48 -11.57
C GLN A 293 -12.56 -8.58 -10.69
N SER A 294 -13.13 -7.55 -11.30
CA SER A 294 -14.07 -6.63 -10.67
C SER A 294 -15.31 -6.50 -11.55
N GLU A 295 -16.47 -6.61 -10.96
CA GLU A 295 -17.76 -6.32 -11.59
C GLU A 295 -18.49 -5.29 -10.73
N GLN A 296 -18.85 -4.15 -11.34
CA GLN A 296 -19.58 -3.06 -10.70
C GLN A 296 -20.86 -2.80 -11.46
N LYS A 297 -22.01 -2.85 -10.78
CA LYS A 297 -23.31 -2.56 -11.36
C LYS A 297 -24.04 -1.51 -10.54
N LEU A 298 -24.71 -0.61 -11.23
CA LEU A 298 -25.60 0.36 -10.65
C LEU A 298 -26.91 0.34 -11.43
N ASN A 299 -28.00 -0.06 -10.77
CA ASN A 299 -29.30 -0.23 -11.40
C ASN A 299 -30.34 0.67 -10.71
N THR A 300 -31.17 1.29 -11.52
CA THR A 300 -32.47 1.81 -11.06
C THR A 300 -33.53 0.73 -11.16
N SER A 301 -34.74 0.98 -10.68
CA SER A 301 -35.87 0.08 -10.85
C SER A 301 -36.22 -0.22 -12.32
N VAL A 302 -35.80 0.63 -13.25
CA VAL A 302 -36.23 0.56 -14.67
C VAL A 302 -35.06 0.43 -15.66
N SER A 303 -33.80 0.69 -15.24
CA SER A 303 -32.64 0.68 -16.15
C SER A 303 -31.35 0.39 -15.42
N SER A 304 -30.36 -0.14 -16.15
CA SER A 304 -28.96 -0.18 -15.71
C SER A 304 -28.28 1.14 -16.07
N LEU A 305 -27.82 1.86 -15.06
CA LEU A 305 -27.06 3.10 -15.25
C LEU A 305 -25.59 2.82 -15.52
N TYR A 306 -25.09 1.69 -15.01
CA TYR A 306 -23.69 1.37 -15.05
C TYR A 306 -23.46 -0.14 -14.91
N ASP A 307 -22.71 -0.72 -15.82
CA ASP A 307 -22.25 -2.13 -15.78
C ASP A 307 -20.79 -2.17 -16.23
N ASP A 308 -19.87 -2.18 -15.27
CA ASP A 308 -18.44 -2.20 -15.54
C ASP A 308 -17.80 -3.52 -15.13
N LYS A 309 -16.90 -4.00 -15.98
CA LYS A 309 -16.14 -5.21 -15.75
C LYS A 309 -14.66 -4.98 -16.05
N LEU A 310 -13.84 -5.41 -15.11
CA LEU A 310 -12.39 -5.40 -15.22
C LEU A 310 -11.86 -6.84 -15.00
N ASP A 311 -11.01 -7.31 -15.89
CA ASP A 311 -10.29 -8.58 -15.77
C ASP A 311 -8.80 -8.33 -16.03
N HIS A 312 -8.00 -8.32 -14.97
CA HIS A 312 -6.57 -8.08 -14.98
C HIS A 312 -5.83 -9.38 -14.70
N GLN A 313 -4.97 -9.81 -15.60
CA GLN A 313 -4.11 -10.99 -15.50
C GLN A 313 -2.65 -10.55 -15.49
N PHE A 314 -1.86 -11.21 -14.66
CA PHE A 314 -0.42 -10.98 -14.57
C PHE A 314 0.27 -12.34 -14.39
N LEU A 315 1.17 -12.66 -15.31
CA LEU A 315 1.99 -13.86 -15.32
C LEU A 315 3.46 -13.48 -15.27
N ARG A 316 4.24 -14.09 -14.39
CA ARG A 316 5.68 -13.88 -14.31
C ARG A 316 6.43 -15.19 -14.17
N ALA A 317 7.51 -15.32 -14.94
CA ALA A 317 8.54 -16.33 -14.74
C ALA A 317 9.85 -15.61 -14.45
N GLU A 318 10.50 -15.95 -13.34
CA GLU A 318 11.75 -15.30 -12.90
C GLU A 318 12.71 -16.38 -12.36
N ASN A 319 13.96 -16.35 -12.82
CA ASN A 319 15.06 -17.05 -12.16
C ASN A 319 15.93 -16.04 -11.41
N GLN A 320 16.20 -16.32 -10.13
CA GLN A 320 17.13 -15.56 -9.30
C GLN A 320 18.23 -16.51 -8.81
N THR A 321 19.46 -16.10 -8.96
CA THR A 321 20.65 -16.84 -8.50
C THR A 321 21.44 -15.98 -7.53
N ASP A 322 21.73 -16.55 -6.37
CA ASP A 322 22.54 -15.95 -5.30
C ASP A 322 23.91 -16.67 -5.28
N TYR A 323 24.99 -15.91 -5.37
CA TYR A 323 26.34 -16.41 -5.38
C TYR A 323 27.22 -15.74 -4.33
N ILE A 324 27.76 -16.53 -3.40
CA ILE A 324 28.75 -16.09 -2.40
C ILE A 324 30.11 -16.21 -3.04
N PHE A 325 30.58 -15.10 -3.64
CA PHE A 325 31.94 -15.10 -4.28
C PHE A 325 33.02 -15.37 -3.24
N ASN A 326 32.96 -14.64 -2.12
CA ASN A 326 33.80 -14.85 -0.95
C ASN A 326 33.15 -14.27 0.31
N ASN A 327 33.81 -14.26 1.45
CA ASN A 327 33.28 -13.75 2.72
C ASN A 327 32.93 -12.25 2.72
N LYS A 328 33.39 -11.51 1.70
CA LYS A 328 33.20 -10.06 1.55
C LYS A 328 32.24 -9.69 0.42
N ILE A 329 31.99 -10.57 -0.53
CA ILE A 329 31.23 -10.26 -1.75
C ILE A 329 30.14 -11.30 -1.97
N ASN A 330 28.88 -10.84 -2.00
CA ASN A 330 27.71 -11.61 -2.37
C ASN A 330 27.09 -10.98 -3.63
N ILE A 331 26.73 -11.79 -4.60
CA ILE A 331 26.11 -11.37 -5.85
C ILE A 331 24.74 -12.02 -5.97
N THR A 332 23.74 -11.24 -6.26
CA THR A 332 22.39 -11.69 -6.62
C THR A 332 22.10 -11.22 -8.04
N ALA A 333 21.79 -12.13 -8.93
CA ALA A 333 21.42 -11.81 -10.32
C ALA A 333 20.18 -12.59 -10.73
N GLY A 334 19.43 -12.04 -11.67
CA GLY A 334 18.24 -12.71 -12.16
C GLY A 334 17.75 -12.16 -13.50
N ALA A 335 16.93 -12.97 -14.11
CA ALA A 335 16.23 -12.67 -15.36
C ALA A 335 14.77 -13.08 -15.25
N GLY A 336 13.90 -12.39 -15.93
CA GLY A 336 12.49 -12.76 -15.94
C GLY A 336 11.71 -12.14 -17.10
N ILE A 337 10.53 -12.70 -17.27
CA ILE A 337 9.53 -12.22 -18.21
C ILE A 337 8.19 -12.05 -17.51
N ILE A 338 7.51 -10.96 -17.81
CA ILE A 338 6.16 -10.65 -17.35
C ILE A 338 5.27 -10.56 -18.58
N ASN A 339 4.12 -11.19 -18.50
CA ASN A 339 3.02 -11.01 -19.44
C ASN A 339 1.82 -10.49 -18.64
N GLU A 340 1.42 -9.27 -18.92
CA GLU A 340 0.32 -8.59 -18.26
C GLU A 340 -0.78 -8.30 -19.26
N GLY A 341 -2.03 -8.53 -18.87
CA GLY A 341 -3.16 -8.34 -19.76
C GLY A 341 -4.40 -7.82 -19.02
N VAL A 342 -5.03 -6.80 -19.59
CA VAL A 342 -6.24 -6.19 -19.03
C VAL A 342 -7.35 -6.19 -20.08
N LYS A 343 -8.55 -6.59 -19.65
CA LYS A 343 -9.79 -6.42 -20.38
C LYS A 343 -10.76 -5.63 -19.51
N SER A 344 -11.32 -4.56 -20.05
CA SER A 344 -12.28 -3.71 -19.34
C SER A 344 -13.36 -3.20 -20.29
N THR A 345 -14.58 -3.08 -19.79
CA THR A 345 -15.68 -2.42 -20.51
C THR A 345 -15.44 -0.93 -20.70
N ARG A 346 -14.49 -0.36 -19.94
CA ARG A 346 -14.05 1.05 -20.06
C ARG A 346 -12.95 1.25 -21.12
N TYR A 347 -12.48 0.18 -21.79
CA TYR A 347 -11.48 0.28 -22.87
C TYR A 347 -12.18 0.06 -24.19
N GLU A 348 -12.28 1.13 -24.97
CA GLU A 348 -13.09 1.12 -26.18
C GLU A 348 -12.52 0.25 -27.31
N VAL A 349 -13.44 -0.07 -28.24
CA VAL A 349 -13.30 -0.52 -29.62
C VAL A 349 -12.99 -1.99 -29.86
N SER A 350 -12.28 -2.69 -29.02
CA SER A 350 -12.18 -4.14 -29.16
C SER A 350 -12.50 -4.85 -27.87
N SER A 351 -13.33 -5.88 -27.96
CA SER A 351 -13.56 -6.82 -26.85
C SER A 351 -12.28 -7.53 -26.41
N ASP A 352 -11.15 -7.18 -27.01
CA ASP A 352 -9.88 -7.88 -26.85
C ASP A 352 -9.10 -7.40 -25.64
N ARG A 353 -8.35 -8.33 -25.06
CA ARG A 353 -7.45 -8.08 -23.97
C ARG A 353 -6.25 -7.24 -24.45
N LYS A 354 -6.02 -6.09 -23.81
CA LYS A 354 -4.79 -5.32 -24.03
C LYS A 354 -3.64 -6.02 -23.32
N LEU A 355 -2.56 -6.29 -24.05
CA LEU A 355 -1.41 -7.05 -23.57
C LEU A 355 -0.15 -6.21 -23.49
N ASN A 356 0.70 -6.50 -22.51
CA ASN A 356 2.02 -5.95 -22.37
C ASN A 356 3.01 -7.03 -21.94
N THR A 357 4.10 -7.18 -22.69
CA THR A 357 5.19 -8.11 -22.35
C THR A 357 6.42 -7.32 -21.95
N ILE A 358 6.99 -7.68 -20.79
CA ILE A 358 8.19 -7.05 -20.22
C ILE A 358 9.22 -8.16 -19.98
N SER A 359 10.40 -8.02 -20.56
CA SER A 359 11.57 -8.84 -20.24
C SER A 359 12.57 -8.01 -19.45
N TYR A 360 13.21 -8.61 -18.45
CA TYR A 360 14.14 -7.87 -17.60
C TYR A 360 15.31 -8.71 -17.12
N LEU A 361 16.39 -8.00 -16.83
CA LEU A 361 17.58 -8.51 -16.19
C LEU A 361 17.93 -7.63 -15.00
N PHE A 362 18.38 -8.22 -13.90
CA PHE A 362 18.89 -7.47 -12.77
C PHE A 362 20.12 -8.13 -12.16
N ALA A 363 20.97 -7.32 -11.56
CA ALA A 363 22.11 -7.77 -10.77
C ALA A 363 22.33 -6.83 -9.60
N GLN A 364 22.73 -7.38 -8.46
CA GLN A 364 23.12 -6.64 -7.27
C GLN A 364 24.35 -7.29 -6.66
N ALA A 365 25.31 -6.47 -6.24
CA ALA A 365 26.46 -6.89 -5.45
C ALA A 365 26.41 -6.25 -4.06
N GLU A 366 26.57 -7.06 -3.02
CA GLU A 366 26.82 -6.64 -1.65
C GLU A 366 28.31 -6.86 -1.35
N ILE A 367 29.03 -5.77 -1.06
CA ILE A 367 30.47 -5.76 -0.85
C ILE A 367 30.75 -5.27 0.58
N LYS A 368 31.45 -6.08 1.37
CA LYS A 368 31.86 -5.80 2.76
C LYS A 368 33.37 -5.78 2.88
N PRO A 369 34.03 -4.69 2.50
CA PRO A 369 35.47 -4.58 2.63
C PRO A 369 35.97 -4.80 4.06
N THR A 370 35.16 -4.29 5.02
CA THR A 370 35.32 -4.46 6.47
C THR A 370 34.01 -4.80 7.12
N GLU A 371 34.01 -5.22 8.39
CA GLU A 371 32.76 -5.45 9.17
C GLU A 371 31.96 -4.16 9.44
N ARG A 372 32.60 -3.01 9.33
CA ARG A 372 31.99 -1.70 9.56
C ARG A 372 31.40 -1.08 8.31
N PHE A 373 31.85 -1.50 7.13
CA PHE A 373 31.46 -0.89 5.86
C PHE A 373 30.77 -1.90 4.95
N THR A 374 29.58 -1.56 4.48
CA THR A 374 28.83 -2.33 3.48
C THR A 374 28.47 -1.44 2.32
N LEU A 375 28.78 -1.86 1.11
CA LEU A 375 28.37 -1.24 -0.14
C LEU A 375 27.40 -2.18 -0.85
N ILE A 376 26.27 -1.64 -1.32
CA ILE A 376 25.36 -2.34 -2.21
C ILE A 376 25.28 -1.56 -3.51
N THR A 377 25.58 -2.20 -4.62
CA THR A 377 25.34 -1.66 -5.95
C THR A 377 24.40 -2.58 -6.71
N GLY A 378 23.43 -2.00 -7.39
CA GLY A 378 22.40 -2.75 -8.10
C GLY A 378 22.05 -2.09 -9.42
N LEU A 379 21.58 -2.90 -10.34
CA LEU A 379 21.25 -2.52 -11.69
C LEU A 379 20.12 -3.38 -12.22
N ARG A 380 19.14 -2.76 -12.88
CA ARG A 380 18.10 -3.46 -13.61
C ARG A 380 17.83 -2.79 -14.94
N TYR A 381 17.61 -3.59 -15.95
CA TYR A 381 17.17 -3.22 -17.27
C TYR A 381 15.83 -3.90 -17.55
N ASP A 382 14.80 -3.11 -17.88
CA ASP A 382 13.49 -3.56 -18.27
C ASP A 382 13.26 -3.17 -19.75
N ASN A 383 13.03 -4.17 -20.59
CA ASN A 383 12.60 -3.99 -21.98
C ASN A 383 11.10 -4.22 -22.07
N ASN A 384 10.37 -3.20 -22.44
CA ASN A 384 8.90 -3.19 -22.48
C ASN A 384 8.40 -3.10 -23.91
N GLN A 385 7.35 -3.83 -24.24
CA GLN A 385 6.77 -3.85 -25.59
C GLN A 385 6.08 -2.53 -25.95
N LEU A 386 5.49 -1.83 -24.97
CA LEU A 386 4.66 -0.63 -25.19
C LEU A 386 5.41 0.68 -24.98
N PHE A 387 6.58 0.66 -24.29
CA PHE A 387 7.31 1.87 -23.92
C PHE A 387 8.80 1.73 -24.12
N ALA A 388 9.50 2.86 -24.06
CA ALA A 388 10.95 2.87 -24.05
C ALA A 388 11.52 2.05 -22.87
N ALA A 389 12.61 1.35 -23.12
CA ALA A 389 13.31 0.58 -22.11
C ALA A 389 13.72 1.45 -20.90
N ALA A 390 13.66 0.87 -19.71
CA ALA A 390 14.00 1.55 -18.47
C ALA A 390 15.27 0.96 -17.83
N PHE A 391 16.12 1.86 -17.32
CA PHE A 391 17.35 1.53 -16.64
C PHE A 391 17.32 2.07 -15.21
N SER A 392 17.48 1.18 -14.23
CA SER A 392 17.32 1.47 -12.80
C SER A 392 18.59 1.14 -12.00
N PRO A 393 19.58 2.05 -11.92
CA PRO A 393 20.74 1.89 -11.07
C PRO A 393 20.42 2.21 -9.61
N LYS A 394 21.19 1.60 -8.69
CA LYS A 394 21.15 1.87 -7.25
C LYS A 394 22.54 1.74 -6.64
N LEU A 395 22.83 2.63 -5.71
CA LEU A 395 23.99 2.58 -4.84
C LEU A 395 23.53 2.83 -3.40
N ALA A 396 23.98 1.99 -2.47
CA ALA A 396 23.72 2.21 -1.05
C ALA A 396 24.95 1.85 -0.22
N VAL A 397 25.22 2.67 0.77
CA VAL A 397 26.37 2.54 1.67
C VAL A 397 25.87 2.49 3.11
N MET A 398 26.42 1.58 3.89
CA MET A 398 26.25 1.56 5.34
C MET A 398 27.61 1.63 6.01
N TYR A 399 27.73 2.51 7.01
CA TYR A 399 28.91 2.62 7.86
C TYR A 399 28.53 2.52 9.34
N LYS A 400 29.14 1.55 10.04
CA LYS A 400 29.00 1.36 11.49
C LYS A 400 30.11 2.15 12.19
N ALA A 401 29.79 3.38 12.62
CA ALA A 401 30.72 4.22 13.38
C ALA A 401 30.73 3.77 14.86
N GLY A 402 31.40 2.66 15.12
CA GLY A 402 31.41 1.99 16.41
C GLY A 402 30.17 1.12 16.66
N LYS A 403 29.86 0.86 17.94
CA LYS A 403 28.75 -0.04 18.35
C LYS A 403 27.39 0.68 18.43
N LYS A 404 27.37 2.00 18.47
CA LYS A 404 26.17 2.79 18.78
C LYS A 404 25.61 3.56 17.59
N LEU A 405 26.43 3.89 16.59
CA LEU A 405 26.02 4.72 15.45
C LEU A 405 26.14 3.93 14.15
N LYS A 406 25.01 3.87 13.42
CA LYS A 406 24.92 3.34 12.07
C LYS A 406 24.45 4.46 11.12
N LEU A 407 25.23 4.73 10.10
CA LEU A 407 24.95 5.69 9.03
C LEU A 407 24.64 4.93 7.75
N ASN A 408 23.60 5.32 7.05
CA ASN A 408 23.27 4.80 5.73
C ASN A 408 23.08 5.97 4.76
N ALA A 409 23.57 5.80 3.54
CA ALA A 409 23.31 6.69 2.43
C ALA A 409 22.89 5.86 1.22
N SER A 410 21.92 6.30 0.46
CA SER A 410 21.55 5.64 -0.78
C SER A 410 21.08 6.61 -1.84
N ILE A 411 21.40 6.29 -3.09
CA ILE A 411 20.87 6.94 -4.28
C ILE A 411 20.39 5.85 -5.24
N GLY A 412 19.26 6.08 -5.89
CA GLY A 412 18.74 5.16 -6.87
C GLY A 412 17.79 5.83 -7.83
N ARG A 413 17.67 5.27 -9.03
CA ARG A 413 16.67 5.65 -10.01
C ARG A 413 15.57 4.60 -10.03
N GLY A 414 14.33 5.03 -9.84
CA GLY A 414 13.12 4.23 -10.02
C GLY A 414 12.35 4.68 -11.25
N PHE A 415 11.46 3.83 -11.75
CA PHE A 415 10.55 4.20 -12.83
C PHE A 415 9.16 3.62 -12.59
N LYS A 416 8.16 4.23 -13.26
CA LYS A 416 6.82 3.69 -13.40
C LYS A 416 6.41 3.77 -14.86
N ALA A 417 6.03 2.64 -15.43
CA ALA A 417 5.44 2.56 -16.75
C ALA A 417 4.02 3.17 -16.74
N PRO A 418 3.56 3.81 -17.81
CA PRO A 418 2.16 4.14 -17.97
C PRO A 418 1.28 2.91 -17.83
N ASP A 419 0.20 3.01 -17.08
CA ASP A 419 -0.74 1.90 -16.87
C ASP A 419 -1.76 1.77 -18.03
N PHE A 420 -2.47 0.63 -18.10
CA PHE A 420 -3.46 0.40 -19.17
C PHE A 420 -4.57 1.44 -19.16
N ARG A 421 -4.94 2.01 -18.01
CA ARG A 421 -5.93 3.07 -17.89
C ARG A 421 -5.43 4.35 -18.55
N GLN A 422 -4.18 4.73 -18.30
CA GLN A 422 -3.57 5.93 -18.89
C GLN A 422 -3.45 5.83 -20.42
N LEU A 423 -3.41 4.60 -20.95
CA LEU A 423 -3.28 4.35 -22.38
C LEU A 423 -4.62 4.17 -23.09
N TYR A 424 -5.57 3.41 -22.52
CA TYR A 424 -6.73 2.86 -23.22
C TYR A 424 -8.08 3.24 -22.63
N LEU A 425 -8.14 4.06 -21.56
CA LEU A 425 -9.40 4.43 -20.95
C LEU A 425 -10.29 5.17 -21.97
N SER A 426 -11.56 4.78 -22.03
CA SER A 426 -12.63 5.49 -22.72
C SER A 426 -13.82 5.52 -21.77
N PHE A 427 -13.90 6.58 -20.98
CA PHE A 427 -14.87 6.69 -19.91
C PHE A 427 -15.61 8.03 -19.98
N THR A 428 -16.93 7.98 -19.93
CA THR A 428 -17.79 9.13 -19.78
C THR A 428 -18.64 8.97 -18.55
N ASN A 429 -18.51 9.92 -17.61
CA ASN A 429 -19.35 9.99 -16.43
C ASN A 429 -20.63 10.75 -16.76
N THR A 430 -21.75 10.04 -16.83
CA THR A 430 -23.07 10.63 -17.10
C THR A 430 -23.84 11.00 -15.83
N ALA A 431 -23.39 10.55 -14.67
CA ALA A 431 -24.13 10.68 -13.41
C ALA A 431 -23.77 11.97 -12.64
N ALA A 432 -22.55 12.49 -12.77
CA ALA A 432 -22.09 13.65 -12.00
C ALA A 432 -21.44 14.69 -12.93
N GLY A 433 -22.23 15.64 -13.42
CA GLY A 433 -21.73 16.81 -14.14
C GLY A 433 -21.09 16.55 -15.49
N SER A 434 -21.30 15.37 -16.07
CA SER A 434 -20.85 14.95 -17.40
C SER A 434 -19.40 15.36 -17.73
N TYR A 435 -18.45 14.46 -17.55
CA TYR A 435 -17.09 14.61 -18.05
C TYR A 435 -16.61 13.32 -18.70
N SER A 436 -15.67 13.43 -19.61
CA SER A 436 -15.03 12.27 -20.23
C SER A 436 -13.55 12.22 -19.90
N VAL A 437 -12.99 11.01 -19.78
CA VAL A 437 -11.56 10.80 -19.67
C VAL A 437 -11.14 9.74 -20.70
N PHE A 438 -10.24 10.12 -21.60
CA PHE A 438 -9.69 9.23 -22.61
C PHE A 438 -8.22 8.94 -22.33
N GLY A 439 -7.83 7.66 -22.41
CA GLY A 439 -6.43 7.26 -22.42
C GLY A 439 -5.71 7.84 -23.63
N THR A 440 -4.42 8.04 -23.53
CA THR A 440 -3.66 8.80 -24.55
C THR A 440 -3.76 8.18 -25.96
N LEU A 441 -3.80 6.84 -26.05
CA LEU A 441 -3.91 6.16 -27.35
C LEU A 441 -5.32 6.24 -27.96
N GLU A 442 -6.33 6.49 -27.12
CA GLU A 442 -7.73 6.60 -27.55
C GLU A 442 -8.16 8.06 -27.75
N ALA A 443 -7.53 9.00 -27.04
CA ALA A 443 -8.00 10.39 -26.90
C ALA A 443 -8.13 11.09 -28.25
N GLN A 444 -7.13 11.04 -29.11
CA GLN A 444 -7.15 11.74 -30.39
C GLN A 444 -8.26 11.21 -31.29
N THR A 445 -8.40 9.89 -31.41
CA THR A 445 -9.44 9.25 -32.24
C THR A 445 -10.84 9.57 -31.72
N GLN A 446 -11.06 9.51 -30.41
CA GLN A 446 -12.37 9.79 -29.80
C GLN A 446 -12.75 11.26 -29.93
N ILE A 447 -11.81 12.16 -29.68
CA ILE A 447 -12.07 13.61 -29.78
C ILE A 447 -12.33 14.04 -31.23
N GLU A 448 -11.59 13.53 -32.23
CA GLU A 448 -11.84 13.78 -33.61
C GLU A 448 -13.21 13.23 -34.07
N ARG A 449 -13.62 12.06 -33.61
CA ARG A 449 -14.97 11.53 -33.84
C ARG A 449 -16.04 12.46 -33.29
N LEU A 450 -15.89 12.93 -32.04
CA LEU A 450 -16.80 13.86 -31.38
C LEU A 450 -16.88 15.19 -32.13
N LYS A 451 -15.75 15.67 -32.67
CA LYS A 451 -15.69 16.87 -33.53
C LYS A 451 -16.48 16.68 -34.81
N GLN A 452 -16.31 15.55 -35.52
CA GLN A 452 -17.08 15.23 -36.74
C GLN A 452 -18.60 15.15 -36.46
N LEU A 453 -18.98 14.76 -35.27
CA LEU A 453 -20.39 14.75 -34.81
C LEU A 453 -20.89 16.14 -34.37
N GLY A 454 -20.05 17.19 -34.48
CA GLY A 454 -20.38 18.54 -34.07
C GLY A 454 -20.58 18.70 -32.57
N GLN A 455 -19.98 17.85 -31.72
CA GLN A 455 -20.18 17.86 -30.27
C GLN A 455 -19.10 18.62 -29.49
N ILE A 456 -18.03 19.07 -30.15
CA ILE A 456 -16.92 19.79 -29.50
C ILE A 456 -17.12 21.29 -29.67
N GLN A 457 -17.11 22.02 -28.55
CA GLN A 457 -17.15 23.48 -28.49
C GLN A 457 -15.77 24.10 -28.68
N SER A 458 -14.77 23.60 -27.98
CA SER A 458 -13.41 24.13 -28.01
C SER A 458 -12.36 23.07 -27.77
N PHE A 459 -11.14 23.33 -28.25
CA PHE A 459 -9.94 22.59 -27.92
C PHE A 459 -9.07 23.41 -26.99
N GLU A 460 -8.54 22.77 -25.96
CA GLU A 460 -7.59 23.37 -25.05
C GLU A 460 -6.15 23.23 -25.57
N SER A 461 -5.24 24.06 -25.07
CA SER A 461 -3.84 24.04 -25.52
C SER A 461 -3.16 22.68 -25.33
N ASP A 462 -3.59 21.91 -24.37
CA ASP A 462 -3.03 20.58 -24.06
C ASP A 462 -3.49 19.50 -25.06
N TYR A 463 -4.58 19.72 -25.83
CA TYR A 463 -4.96 18.83 -26.93
C TYR A 463 -3.84 18.70 -27.98
N TYR A 464 -3.19 19.80 -28.33
CA TYR A 464 -2.11 19.83 -29.33
C TYR A 464 -0.78 19.24 -28.79
N LYS A 465 -0.72 18.89 -27.51
CA LYS A 465 0.43 18.26 -26.86
C LYS A 465 0.23 16.75 -26.68
N LEU A 466 -0.93 16.19 -27.08
CA LEU A 466 -1.21 14.77 -27.04
C LEU A 466 -0.16 14.01 -27.85
N LYS A 467 0.52 13.09 -27.22
CA LYS A 467 1.54 12.21 -27.79
C LYS A 467 1.71 10.97 -26.91
N ASP A 468 2.46 9.99 -27.41
CA ASP A 468 2.78 8.79 -26.65
C ASP A 468 3.36 9.11 -25.26
N LEU A 469 2.84 8.46 -24.25
CA LEU A 469 3.33 8.60 -22.87
C LEU A 469 4.72 7.98 -22.73
N LYS A 470 5.58 8.69 -22.01
CA LYS A 470 6.88 8.20 -21.57
C LYS A 470 6.76 7.66 -20.16
N PRO A 471 7.58 6.67 -19.76
CA PRO A 471 7.69 6.29 -18.36
C PRO A 471 8.05 7.47 -17.47
N GLU A 472 7.49 7.48 -16.28
CA GLU A 472 7.88 8.39 -15.20
C GLU A 472 9.15 7.87 -14.53
N PHE A 473 10.06 8.76 -14.14
CA PHE A 473 11.27 8.42 -13.44
C PHE A 473 11.38 9.18 -12.12
N SER A 474 12.00 8.56 -11.14
CA SER A 474 12.33 9.21 -9.87
C SER A 474 13.80 8.95 -9.53
N THR A 475 14.56 10.01 -9.25
CA THR A 475 15.87 9.91 -8.62
C THR A 475 15.72 10.23 -7.15
N GLY A 476 15.90 9.21 -6.29
CA GLY A 476 15.75 9.33 -4.85
C GLY A 476 17.09 9.25 -4.14
N ILE A 477 17.28 10.16 -3.18
CA ILE A 477 18.45 10.21 -2.28
C ILE A 477 17.92 10.08 -0.86
N ASN A 478 18.52 9.19 -0.07
CA ASN A 478 18.23 9.03 1.35
C ASN A 478 19.53 9.03 2.14
N PHE A 479 19.52 9.71 3.27
CA PHE A 479 20.56 9.66 4.27
C PHE A 479 19.94 9.38 5.63
N SER A 480 20.38 8.31 6.32
CA SER A 480 19.85 8.00 7.65
C SER A 480 20.95 7.74 8.66
N ALA A 481 20.68 8.20 9.89
CA ALA A 481 21.51 7.93 11.06
C ALA A 481 20.64 7.23 12.11
N GLN A 482 21.11 6.08 12.58
CA GLN A 482 20.52 5.35 13.69
C GLN A 482 21.51 5.36 14.86
N TYR A 483 21.06 5.90 16.00
CA TYR A 483 21.88 5.98 17.20
C TYR A 483 21.23 5.20 18.35
N THR A 484 21.99 4.28 18.92
CA THR A 484 21.61 3.50 20.10
C THR A 484 22.29 4.11 21.31
N PHE A 485 21.54 4.92 22.07
CA PHE A 485 22.07 5.59 23.28
C PHE A 485 22.49 4.55 24.33
N ASN A 486 21.59 3.58 24.56
CA ASN A 486 21.77 2.44 25.44
C ASN A 486 20.78 1.33 25.04
N GLN A 487 20.69 0.26 25.83
CA GLN A 487 19.76 -0.86 25.57
C GLN A 487 18.27 -0.48 25.63
N LYS A 488 17.94 0.68 26.20
CA LYS A 488 16.56 1.16 26.39
C LYS A 488 16.14 2.22 25.36
N LEU A 489 17.08 2.95 24.80
CA LEU A 489 16.79 4.13 23.97
C LEU A 489 17.55 4.04 22.63
N ASN A 490 16.80 4.08 21.53
CA ASN A 490 17.33 4.25 20.19
C ASN A 490 16.54 5.33 19.43
N ALA A 491 17.24 6.03 18.55
CA ALA A 491 16.66 7.03 17.66
C ALA A 491 17.15 6.81 16.23
N THR A 492 16.29 7.12 15.29
CA THR A 492 16.61 7.11 13.86
C THR A 492 16.16 8.44 13.27
N ILE A 493 17.00 9.04 12.44
CA ILE A 493 16.66 10.16 11.57
C ILE A 493 16.93 9.75 10.13
N ASN A 494 16.03 10.10 9.22
CA ASN A 494 16.18 9.90 7.79
C ASN A 494 15.86 11.21 7.06
N VAL A 495 16.78 11.68 6.25
CA VAL A 495 16.58 12.83 5.35
C VAL A 495 16.48 12.28 3.94
N PHE A 496 15.50 12.73 3.18
CA PHE A 496 15.27 12.23 1.83
C PHE A 496 14.92 13.35 0.85
N ARG A 497 15.21 13.07 -0.43
CA ARG A 497 14.72 13.84 -1.57
C ARG A 497 14.46 12.90 -2.74
N ASN A 498 13.31 13.07 -3.38
CA ASN A 498 12.92 12.39 -4.61
C ASN A 498 12.63 13.44 -5.68
N ASP A 499 13.38 13.44 -6.75
CA ASP A 499 13.14 14.26 -7.95
C ASP A 499 12.43 13.40 -8.99
N ILE A 500 11.26 13.85 -9.46
CA ILE A 500 10.38 13.13 -10.37
C ILE A 500 10.41 13.82 -11.72
N GLU A 501 10.56 13.05 -12.78
CA GLU A 501 10.57 13.49 -14.18
C GLU A 501 9.45 12.82 -14.97
N ASN A 502 8.89 13.52 -15.96
CA ASN A 502 7.82 13.03 -16.84
C ASN A 502 6.56 12.59 -16.10
N LEU A 503 6.21 13.23 -14.98
CA LEU A 503 5.01 12.88 -14.23
C LEU A 503 3.78 12.90 -15.12
N ILE A 504 3.02 11.82 -15.14
CA ILE A 504 1.78 11.69 -15.90
C ILE A 504 0.64 12.26 -15.08
N ASP A 505 -0.06 13.24 -15.64
CA ASP A 505 -1.20 13.87 -15.01
C ASP A 505 -2.37 13.99 -15.97
N THR A 506 -3.58 14.13 -15.42
CA THR A 506 -4.80 14.35 -16.21
C THR A 506 -4.91 15.81 -16.58
N ARG A 507 -5.16 16.12 -17.86
CA ARG A 507 -5.29 17.46 -18.40
C ARG A 507 -6.59 17.64 -19.18
N LEU A 508 -7.19 18.81 -19.04
CA LEU A 508 -8.31 19.24 -19.86
C LEU A 508 -7.81 19.43 -21.29
N VAL A 509 -8.42 18.73 -22.26
CA VAL A 509 -7.99 18.74 -23.65
C VAL A 509 -9.06 19.28 -24.60
N ALA A 510 -10.33 19.17 -24.24
CA ALA A 510 -11.44 19.72 -25.00
C ALA A 510 -12.68 19.95 -24.14
N VAL A 511 -13.64 20.70 -24.65
CA VAL A 511 -14.92 20.99 -24.01
C VAL A 511 -16.06 20.64 -24.98
N TYR A 512 -17.09 19.95 -24.50
CA TYR A 512 -18.32 19.64 -25.22
C TYR A 512 -19.18 20.90 -25.43
N ASN A 513 -20.08 20.89 -26.41
CA ASN A 513 -21.05 21.97 -26.64
C ASN A 513 -21.98 22.27 -25.45
N ASN A 514 -22.17 21.29 -24.54
CA ASN A 514 -22.93 21.43 -23.31
C ASN A 514 -22.10 21.90 -22.12
N GLY A 515 -20.82 22.29 -22.35
CA GLY A 515 -19.89 22.73 -21.30
C GLY A 515 -19.21 21.59 -20.53
N ALA A 516 -19.51 20.31 -20.80
CA ALA A 516 -18.84 19.18 -20.19
C ALA A 516 -17.37 19.08 -20.62
N GLN A 517 -16.53 18.60 -19.75
CA GLN A 517 -15.06 18.61 -19.93
C GLN A 517 -14.53 17.26 -20.42
N ILE A 518 -13.54 17.31 -21.32
CA ILE A 518 -12.83 16.11 -21.81
C ILE A 518 -11.38 16.18 -21.35
N TYR A 519 -10.97 15.15 -20.64
CA TYR A 519 -9.63 15.00 -20.09
C TYR A 519 -8.85 13.90 -20.81
N SER A 520 -7.52 14.03 -20.81
CA SER A 520 -6.60 12.96 -21.20
C SER A 520 -5.31 13.00 -20.36
N TYR A 521 -4.44 12.03 -20.56
CA TYR A 521 -3.19 11.89 -19.80
C TYR A 521 -2.00 12.43 -20.61
N LEU A 522 -1.15 13.24 -19.97
CA LEU A 522 0.07 13.79 -20.55
C LEU A 522 1.23 13.71 -19.56
N ASN A 523 2.47 13.61 -20.07
CA ASN A 523 3.66 13.86 -19.26
C ASN A 523 3.84 15.38 -19.14
N VAL A 524 3.48 15.97 -18.01
CA VAL A 524 3.33 17.42 -17.90
C VAL A 524 4.23 18.09 -16.87
N LYS A 525 4.79 17.33 -15.91
CA LYS A 525 5.42 17.95 -14.74
C LYS A 525 6.75 17.32 -14.36
N ASN A 526 7.63 18.19 -13.84
CA ASN A 526 8.76 17.80 -13.04
C ASN A 526 8.48 18.24 -11.59
N ALA A 527 8.52 17.32 -10.66
CA ALA A 527 8.19 17.58 -9.27
C ALA A 527 9.31 17.10 -8.35
N TYR A 528 9.27 17.51 -7.09
CA TYR A 528 10.07 16.88 -6.08
C TYR A 528 9.29 16.72 -4.77
N THR A 529 9.72 15.74 -3.98
CA THR A 529 9.37 15.59 -2.58
C THR A 529 10.64 15.53 -1.76
N GLN A 530 10.69 16.19 -0.61
CA GLN A 530 11.83 16.14 0.30
C GLN A 530 11.36 16.28 1.74
N GLY A 531 12.12 15.71 2.67
CA GLY A 531 11.70 15.78 4.06
C GLY A 531 12.65 15.12 5.02
N VAL A 532 12.22 15.16 6.28
CA VAL A 532 12.89 14.54 7.42
C VAL A 532 11.91 13.61 8.12
N GLU A 533 12.33 12.40 8.39
CA GLU A 533 11.60 11.43 9.20
C GLU A 533 12.42 11.10 10.45
N THR A 534 11.78 11.10 11.60
CA THR A 534 12.41 10.70 12.86
C THR A 534 11.64 9.58 13.52
N GLU A 535 12.33 8.71 14.21
CA GLU A 535 11.74 7.64 15.02
C GLU A 535 12.52 7.52 16.33
N LEU A 536 11.79 7.47 17.44
CA LEU A 536 12.33 7.29 18.78
C LEU A 536 11.64 6.08 19.43
N ASN A 537 12.43 5.15 19.98
CA ASN A 537 11.93 4.02 20.75
C ASN A 537 12.60 4.03 22.12
N TYR A 538 11.79 4.12 23.18
CA TYR A 538 12.26 4.20 24.55
C TYR A 538 11.55 3.19 25.45
N LYS A 539 12.34 2.29 26.05
CA LYS A 539 11.90 1.38 27.13
C LYS A 539 12.16 2.07 28.46
N LEU A 540 11.12 2.67 29.06
CA LEU A 540 11.27 3.31 30.36
C LEU A 540 11.75 2.31 31.40
N ASN A 541 11.08 1.16 31.45
CA ASN A 541 11.45 0.03 32.31
C ASN A 541 10.99 -1.30 31.68
N THR A 542 10.88 -2.37 32.45
CA THR A 542 10.45 -3.69 31.97
C THR A 542 8.99 -3.77 31.56
N HIS A 543 8.15 -2.82 32.00
CA HIS A 543 6.70 -2.82 31.78
C HIS A 543 6.24 -1.73 30.82
N PHE A 544 6.93 -0.59 30.77
CA PHE A 544 6.53 0.58 30.02
C PHE A 544 7.48 0.86 28.87
N SER A 545 6.93 1.09 27.69
CA SER A 545 7.66 1.56 26.53
C SER A 545 6.90 2.66 25.78
N VAL A 546 7.64 3.59 25.18
CA VAL A 546 7.15 4.68 24.36
C VAL A 546 7.83 4.62 23.01
N ALA A 547 7.06 4.72 21.94
CA ALA A 547 7.58 4.90 20.59
C ALA A 547 6.95 6.14 19.98
N GLY A 548 7.76 6.97 19.34
CA GLY A 548 7.29 8.16 18.64
C GLY A 548 7.91 8.23 17.27
N SER A 549 7.18 8.77 16.31
CA SER A 549 7.70 9.08 14.99
C SER A 549 7.08 10.34 14.42
N TYR A 550 7.84 11.06 13.62
CA TYR A 550 7.44 12.33 13.04
C TYR A 550 8.02 12.46 11.64
N GLN A 551 7.26 13.09 10.73
CA GLN A 551 7.67 13.46 9.39
C GLN A 551 7.43 14.96 9.18
N LEU A 552 8.43 15.62 8.61
CA LEU A 552 8.33 16.94 7.97
C LEU A 552 8.48 16.71 6.46
N LEU A 553 7.50 17.16 5.68
CA LEU A 553 7.45 16.95 4.23
C LEU A 553 7.26 18.26 3.48
N PHE A 554 8.08 18.49 2.47
CA PHE A 554 7.92 19.55 1.47
C PHE A 554 7.82 18.93 0.07
N THR A 555 6.90 19.44 -0.72
CA THR A 555 6.70 19.00 -2.10
C THR A 555 6.58 20.22 -3.01
N ALA A 556 6.95 20.06 -4.27
CA ALA A 556 6.75 21.14 -5.23
C ALA A 556 6.68 20.62 -6.68
N ASP A 557 5.89 21.33 -7.47
CA ASP A 557 6.00 21.39 -8.93
C ASP A 557 7.14 22.36 -9.27
N LYS A 558 8.14 21.89 -10.01
CA LYS A 558 9.33 22.69 -10.35
C LYS A 558 9.00 23.84 -11.30
N ASP A 559 8.01 23.64 -12.18
CA ASP A 559 7.60 24.65 -13.15
C ASP A 559 6.85 25.79 -12.44
N GLN A 560 5.93 25.46 -11.52
CA GLN A 560 5.27 26.47 -10.67
C GLN A 560 6.28 27.26 -9.82
N LEU A 561 7.26 26.59 -9.23
CA LEU A 561 8.31 27.29 -8.46
C LEU A 561 9.13 28.24 -9.33
N LYS A 562 9.39 27.89 -10.58
CA LYS A 562 10.07 28.76 -11.53
C LYS A 562 9.23 29.99 -11.84
N GLU A 563 7.93 29.81 -12.14
CA GLU A 563 7.01 30.92 -12.39
C GLU A 563 6.94 31.89 -11.20
N ILE A 564 6.88 31.35 -9.95
CA ILE A 564 6.92 32.18 -8.73
C ILE A 564 8.24 32.96 -8.63
N LYS A 565 9.37 32.28 -8.88
CA LYS A 565 10.70 32.93 -8.85
C LYS A 565 10.85 34.03 -9.90
N ASP A 566 10.24 33.82 -11.07
CA ASP A 566 10.26 34.75 -12.19
C ASP A 566 9.21 35.89 -12.03
N ASN A 567 8.54 35.98 -10.85
CA ASN A 567 7.50 36.97 -10.54
C ASN A 567 6.31 36.95 -11.52
N ARG A 568 5.89 35.77 -11.95
CA ARG A 568 4.77 35.59 -12.89
C ARG A 568 3.50 35.07 -12.24
N VAL A 569 3.55 34.76 -10.93
CA VAL A 569 2.43 34.21 -10.17
C VAL A 569 1.88 35.24 -9.20
N TYR A 570 0.58 35.45 -9.23
CA TYR A 570 -0.12 36.38 -8.36
C TYR A 570 -1.02 35.63 -7.39
N THR A 571 -1.15 36.16 -6.19
CA THR A 571 -2.10 35.78 -5.16
C THR A 571 -2.89 37.01 -4.71
N LYS A 572 -3.87 36.83 -3.82
CA LYS A 572 -4.63 37.94 -3.25
C LYS A 572 -4.06 38.31 -1.86
N ASP A 573 -4.02 39.61 -1.56
CA ASP A 573 -3.75 40.08 -0.21
C ASP A 573 -4.99 39.91 0.70
N ALA A 574 -4.88 40.34 1.96
CA ALA A 574 -5.98 40.25 2.94
C ALA A 574 -7.23 41.07 2.53
N ASN A 575 -7.08 42.04 1.63
CA ASN A 575 -8.16 42.89 1.12
C ASN A 575 -8.70 42.38 -0.23
N GLY A 576 -8.14 41.28 -0.76
CA GLY A 576 -8.53 40.71 -2.05
C GLY A 576 -7.83 41.31 -3.27
N PHE A 577 -6.86 42.21 -3.09
CA PHE A 577 -6.10 42.79 -4.22
C PHE A 577 -4.99 41.85 -4.71
N PRO A 578 -4.76 41.80 -6.03
CA PRO A 578 -3.66 41.01 -6.60
C PRO A 578 -2.29 41.50 -6.13
N ARG A 579 -1.46 40.59 -5.67
CA ARG A 579 -0.02 40.83 -5.37
C ARG A 579 0.82 39.67 -5.84
N LEU A 580 2.10 39.88 -6.01
CA LEU A 580 3.04 38.78 -6.30
C LEU A 580 3.07 37.78 -5.16
N MET A 581 3.09 36.50 -5.53
CA MET A 581 3.19 35.41 -4.57
C MET A 581 4.63 35.24 -4.08
N GLU A 582 4.82 35.15 -2.77
CA GLU A 582 6.10 34.80 -2.19
C GLU A 582 6.29 33.27 -2.17
N ARG A 583 7.53 32.81 -2.31
CA ARG A 583 7.85 31.39 -2.24
C ARG A 583 7.43 30.73 -0.91
N SER A 584 7.45 31.46 0.19
CA SER A 584 7.02 31.00 1.51
C SER A 584 5.55 30.60 1.58
N GLU A 585 4.72 31.18 0.72
CA GLU A 585 3.28 30.94 0.64
C GLU A 585 2.94 29.70 -0.19
N TYR A 586 3.87 29.24 -1.03
CA TYR A 586 3.66 28.07 -1.87
C TYR A 586 3.57 26.80 -1.02
N PHE A 587 2.41 26.18 -1.01
CA PHE A 587 2.16 25.00 -0.17
C PHE A 587 2.75 23.71 -0.77
N GLY A 588 2.77 23.56 -2.08
CA GLY A 588 3.25 22.40 -2.81
C GLY A 588 2.12 21.56 -3.44
N LEU A 589 2.35 20.27 -3.59
CA LEU A 589 1.40 19.36 -4.23
C LEU A 589 0.20 19.05 -3.31
N PRO A 590 -1.02 18.80 -3.85
CA PRO A 590 -2.22 18.51 -3.07
C PRO A 590 -2.15 17.13 -2.39
N ASN A 591 -3.03 16.93 -1.41
CA ASN A 591 -3.16 15.68 -0.67
C ASN A 591 -1.90 15.28 0.13
N ARG A 592 -1.08 16.25 0.55
CA ARG A 592 0.13 16.06 1.37
C ARG A 592 0.12 17.01 2.54
N SER A 593 0.27 16.46 3.75
CA SER A 593 0.44 17.26 4.96
C SER A 593 1.92 17.52 5.19
N ARG A 594 2.26 18.75 5.61
CA ARG A 594 3.65 19.09 5.95
C ARG A 594 4.14 18.37 7.19
N HIS A 595 3.26 18.18 8.17
CA HIS A 595 3.60 17.58 9.46
C HIS A 595 2.70 16.37 9.72
N MET A 596 3.33 15.25 10.04
CA MET A 596 2.65 14.03 10.47
C MET A 596 3.43 13.40 11.62
N GLY A 597 2.74 12.82 12.58
CA GLY A 597 3.40 12.15 13.68
C GLY A 597 2.52 11.13 14.37
N ASN A 598 3.15 10.27 15.11
CA ASN A 598 2.47 9.40 16.04
C ASN A 598 3.27 9.22 17.32
N ILE A 599 2.55 8.92 18.39
CA ILE A 599 3.12 8.48 19.65
C ILE A 599 2.36 7.28 20.15
N LYS A 600 3.08 6.28 20.62
CA LYS A 600 2.55 5.01 21.13
C LYS A 600 3.08 4.78 22.53
N PHE A 601 2.19 4.53 23.44
CA PHE A 601 2.51 4.14 24.82
C PHE A 601 2.03 2.72 25.05
N LEU A 602 2.94 1.83 25.43
CA LEU A 602 2.64 0.44 25.72
C LEU A 602 3.02 0.09 27.14
N TYR A 603 2.04 -0.48 27.88
CA TYR A 603 2.22 -1.14 29.16
C TYR A 603 2.07 -2.64 29.00
N GLU A 604 3.00 -3.42 29.53
CA GLU A 604 2.95 -4.89 29.54
C GLU A 604 3.40 -5.42 30.91
N GLN A 605 2.51 -6.16 31.57
CA GLN A 605 2.84 -6.86 32.82
C GLN A 605 1.96 -8.10 32.99
N ASN A 606 2.52 -9.22 33.44
CA ASN A 606 1.78 -10.46 33.76
C ASN A 606 0.83 -10.89 32.62
N ASN A 607 1.27 -10.75 31.36
CA ASN A 607 0.48 -11.04 30.15
C ASN A 607 -0.73 -10.11 29.91
N TYR A 608 -0.89 -9.04 30.69
CA TYR A 608 -1.75 -7.92 30.35
C TYR A 608 -1.00 -6.93 29.49
N PHE A 609 -1.71 -6.25 28.61
CA PHE A 609 -1.18 -5.10 27.88
C PHE A 609 -2.22 -3.99 27.77
N ILE A 610 -1.74 -2.75 27.72
CA ILE A 610 -2.51 -1.56 27.36
C ILE A 610 -1.67 -0.81 26.33
N ASN A 611 -2.28 -0.49 25.18
CA ASN A 611 -1.64 0.22 24.09
C ASN A 611 -2.46 1.47 23.77
N ILE A 612 -1.88 2.65 24.01
CA ILE A 612 -2.47 3.96 23.72
C ILE A 612 -1.69 4.56 22.55
N ARG A 613 -2.40 5.03 21.55
CA ARG A 613 -1.82 5.54 20.30
C ARG A 613 -2.46 6.86 19.94
N ALA A 614 -1.65 7.88 19.66
CA ALA A 614 -2.09 9.16 19.14
C ALA A 614 -1.47 9.36 17.74
N LEU A 615 -2.29 9.71 16.78
CA LEU A 615 -1.91 10.00 15.40
C LEU A 615 -2.22 11.47 15.12
N TYR A 616 -1.25 12.21 14.62
CA TYR A 616 -1.38 13.62 14.27
C TYR A 616 -1.14 13.84 12.78
N ARG A 617 -1.95 14.66 12.17
CA ARG A 617 -1.80 15.16 10.81
C ARG A 617 -2.10 16.67 10.77
N SER A 618 -1.22 17.45 10.14
CA SER A 618 -1.47 18.88 9.88
C SER A 618 -2.42 19.05 8.67
N LYS A 619 -2.87 20.27 8.44
CA LYS A 619 -3.66 20.64 7.26
C LYS A 619 -2.99 20.21 5.96
N TRP A 620 -3.80 19.93 4.92
CA TRP A 620 -3.34 19.59 3.58
C TRP A 620 -4.22 20.23 2.52
N ALA A 621 -3.64 20.54 1.36
CA ALA A 621 -4.39 21.04 0.21
C ALA A 621 -5.27 19.94 -0.40
N ILE A 622 -6.49 20.28 -0.79
CA ILE A 622 -7.49 19.35 -1.34
C ILE A 622 -7.65 19.57 -2.83
N SER A 623 -8.08 20.79 -3.20
CA SER A 623 -8.40 21.17 -4.57
C SER A 623 -8.21 22.67 -4.73
N ASP A 624 -7.79 23.06 -5.92
CA ASP A 624 -7.77 24.43 -6.38
C ASP A 624 -9.23 24.88 -6.62
N LYS A 625 -9.73 25.79 -5.80
CA LYS A 625 -11.13 26.26 -5.80
C LYS A 625 -11.34 27.44 -6.74
N ASP A 626 -10.37 28.33 -6.83
CA ASP A 626 -10.45 29.53 -7.64
C ASP A 626 -9.83 29.38 -9.06
N GLY A 627 -9.30 28.18 -9.37
CA GLY A 627 -8.77 27.83 -10.69
C GLY A 627 -7.44 28.51 -11.04
N ASN A 628 -6.72 29.03 -10.03
CA ASN A 628 -5.45 29.74 -10.25
C ASN A 628 -4.23 28.80 -10.34
N GLY A 629 -4.42 27.50 -10.19
CA GLY A 629 -3.36 26.49 -10.21
C GLY A 629 -2.57 26.37 -8.90
N LEU A 630 -2.98 27.05 -7.85
CA LEU A 630 -2.30 27.12 -6.54
C LEU A 630 -3.21 26.67 -5.41
N TYR A 631 -2.62 26.47 -4.24
CA TYR A 631 -3.33 26.20 -2.98
C TYR A 631 -2.94 27.29 -1.99
N ASN A 632 -3.73 28.36 -1.92
CA ASN A 632 -3.41 29.59 -1.19
C ASN A 632 -4.60 30.16 -0.40
N THR A 633 -5.84 29.74 -0.67
CA THR A 633 -7.03 30.16 0.07
C THR A 633 -7.43 29.12 1.13
N ASN A 634 -8.10 29.53 2.21
CA ASN A 634 -8.39 28.65 3.34
C ASN A 634 -9.36 27.51 3.00
N ASP A 635 -10.27 27.73 2.06
CA ASP A 635 -11.27 26.74 1.61
C ASP A 635 -10.68 25.65 0.67
N GLU A 636 -9.42 25.79 0.29
CA GLU A 636 -8.66 24.81 -0.47
C GLU A 636 -7.97 23.77 0.41
N PHE A 637 -8.07 23.92 1.73
CA PHE A 637 -7.41 23.06 2.69
C PHE A 637 -8.40 22.30 3.58
N ALA A 638 -8.10 21.01 3.79
CA ALA A 638 -8.66 20.26 4.89
C ALA A 638 -7.93 20.60 6.20
N SER A 639 -8.67 20.63 7.31
CA SER A 639 -8.12 20.89 8.63
C SER A 639 -7.25 19.73 9.12
N GLY A 640 -6.19 20.05 9.88
CA GLY A 640 -5.43 19.04 10.59
C GLY A 640 -6.23 18.40 11.72
N TYR A 641 -5.84 17.18 12.13
CA TYR A 641 -6.52 16.45 13.18
C TYR A 641 -5.58 15.59 14.03
N VAL A 642 -6.11 15.16 15.18
CA VAL A 642 -5.53 14.13 16.04
C VAL A 642 -6.54 13.00 16.16
N GLN A 643 -6.08 11.76 16.09
CA GLN A 643 -6.87 10.57 16.34
C GLN A 643 -6.26 9.80 17.51
N LEU A 644 -7.09 9.45 18.50
CA LEU A 644 -6.69 8.67 19.67
C LEU A 644 -7.27 7.26 19.58
N ASN A 645 -6.41 6.24 19.76
CA ASN A 645 -6.79 4.84 19.75
C ASN A 645 -6.30 4.17 21.05
N ILE A 646 -7.11 3.31 21.63
CA ILE A 646 -6.76 2.56 22.85
C ILE A 646 -7.13 1.10 22.66
N SER A 647 -6.26 0.20 23.08
CA SER A 647 -6.56 -1.22 23.17
C SER A 647 -5.95 -1.82 24.44
N ALA A 648 -6.64 -2.76 25.05
CA ALA A 648 -6.18 -3.49 26.22
C ALA A 648 -6.54 -4.96 26.10
N GLY A 649 -5.72 -5.83 26.66
CA GLY A 649 -5.98 -7.25 26.60
C GLY A 649 -5.15 -8.07 27.56
N LYS A 650 -5.49 -9.36 27.61
CA LYS A 650 -4.79 -10.36 28.40
C LYS A 650 -4.54 -11.61 27.57
N GLN A 651 -3.32 -12.10 27.60
CA GLN A 651 -2.93 -13.40 27.07
C GLN A 651 -2.90 -14.41 28.22
N PHE A 652 -3.76 -15.43 28.18
CA PHE A 652 -3.78 -16.48 29.16
C PHE A 652 -2.76 -17.57 28.83
N LYS A 653 -2.31 -18.32 29.87
CA LYS A 653 -1.31 -19.38 29.67
C LYS A 653 -1.81 -20.56 28.84
N ASN A 654 -3.12 -20.77 28.76
CA ASN A 654 -3.76 -21.82 27.95
C ASN A 654 -3.88 -21.44 26.46
N GLY A 655 -3.32 -20.29 26.01
CA GLY A 655 -3.35 -19.85 24.63
C GLY A 655 -4.51 -18.91 24.28
N ILE A 656 -5.48 -18.71 25.17
CA ILE A 656 -6.59 -17.76 24.96
C ILE A 656 -6.07 -16.32 25.13
N ARG A 657 -6.51 -15.42 24.23
CA ARG A 657 -6.33 -13.97 24.36
C ARG A 657 -7.70 -13.30 24.31
N ILE A 658 -7.93 -12.39 25.22
CA ILE A 658 -9.09 -11.48 25.22
C ILE A 658 -8.56 -10.07 25.07
N GLN A 659 -9.16 -9.30 24.18
CA GLN A 659 -8.78 -7.91 23.89
C GLN A 659 -10.02 -7.09 23.62
N ALA A 660 -10.04 -5.86 24.13
CA ALA A 660 -11.03 -4.84 23.77
C ALA A 660 -10.31 -3.54 23.40
N GLY A 661 -10.96 -2.70 22.62
CA GLY A 661 -10.40 -1.43 22.25
C GLY A 661 -11.41 -0.49 21.64
N THR A 662 -10.94 0.74 21.44
CA THR A 662 -11.64 1.79 20.71
C THR A 662 -10.67 2.47 19.78
N ASP A 663 -11.10 2.66 18.55
CA ASP A 663 -10.41 3.49 17.59
C ASP A 663 -11.14 4.83 17.46
N ASN A 664 -10.38 5.90 17.22
CA ASN A 664 -10.91 7.26 17.15
C ASN A 664 -11.71 7.66 18.41
N LEU A 665 -11.11 7.48 19.59
CA LEU A 665 -11.72 7.74 20.90
C LEU A 665 -12.28 9.17 21.02
N ASN A 666 -11.63 10.13 20.40
CA ASN A 666 -12.03 11.55 20.38
C ASN A 666 -13.12 11.88 19.35
N ASP A 667 -13.66 10.86 18.65
CA ASP A 667 -14.81 10.95 17.72
C ASP A 667 -14.64 11.98 16.60
N TYR A 668 -13.42 12.15 16.08
CA TYR A 668 -13.14 13.07 14.98
C TYR A 668 -13.74 12.54 13.67
N THR A 669 -14.46 13.37 12.94
CA THR A 669 -15.00 13.08 11.60
C THR A 669 -14.79 14.27 10.68
N ASP A 670 -14.54 13.99 9.41
CA ASP A 670 -14.51 14.99 8.33
C ASP A 670 -15.21 14.41 7.11
N ILE A 671 -16.47 14.81 6.96
CA ILE A 671 -17.39 14.26 5.97
C ILE A 671 -16.94 14.53 4.54
N ASN A 672 -16.23 15.62 4.33
CA ASN A 672 -15.84 16.09 2.99
C ASN A 672 -14.47 15.55 2.57
N ASN A 673 -13.54 15.40 3.51
CA ASN A 673 -12.14 15.12 3.18
C ASN A 673 -11.67 13.75 3.64
N LEU A 674 -12.33 13.14 4.64
CA LEU A 674 -12.00 11.84 5.21
C LEU A 674 -13.25 10.95 5.36
N PRO A 675 -14.02 10.71 4.28
CA PRO A 675 -15.25 9.93 4.36
C PRO A 675 -15.01 8.48 4.85
N ASN A 676 -13.81 7.94 4.64
CA ASN A 676 -13.44 6.60 5.08
C ASN A 676 -12.95 6.54 6.55
N LEU A 677 -12.96 7.65 7.27
CA LEU A 677 -12.69 7.68 8.70
C LEU A 677 -14.03 7.66 9.46
N PRO A 678 -14.40 6.52 10.07
CA PRO A 678 -15.57 6.46 10.92
C PRO A 678 -15.35 7.33 12.16
N GLY A 679 -16.42 7.76 12.80
CA GLY A 679 -16.39 8.29 14.15
C GLY A 679 -15.83 7.22 15.12
N ARG A 680 -16.06 7.39 16.41
CA ARG A 680 -15.59 6.45 17.42
C ARG A 680 -16.13 5.04 17.18
N THR A 681 -15.25 4.05 17.21
CA THR A 681 -15.61 2.64 17.09
C THR A 681 -15.09 1.83 18.28
N PHE A 682 -15.87 0.83 18.69
CA PHE A 682 -15.54 -0.10 19.76
C PHE A 682 -15.44 -1.51 19.24
N TYR A 683 -14.62 -2.34 19.89
CA TYR A 683 -14.51 -3.75 19.54
C TYR A 683 -14.09 -4.63 20.71
N ALA A 684 -14.44 -5.90 20.62
CA ALA A 684 -13.93 -6.98 21.46
C ALA A 684 -13.45 -8.14 20.60
N THR A 685 -12.36 -8.79 21.01
CA THR A 685 -11.74 -9.91 20.32
C THR A 685 -11.47 -11.05 21.30
N ILE A 686 -11.84 -12.26 20.91
CA ILE A 686 -11.39 -13.51 21.56
C ILE A 686 -10.55 -14.26 20.54
N ALA A 687 -9.36 -14.67 20.93
CA ALA A 687 -8.46 -15.46 20.09
C ALA A 687 -7.90 -16.65 20.86
N TYR A 688 -7.60 -17.71 20.15
CA TYR A 688 -6.93 -18.89 20.67
C TYR A 688 -5.73 -19.25 19.81
N ASN A 689 -4.57 -19.39 20.44
CA ASN A 689 -3.32 -19.76 19.77
C ASN A 689 -2.72 -20.99 20.44
N PHE A 690 -2.59 -22.06 19.67
CA PHE A 690 -1.89 -23.27 20.06
C PHE A 690 -0.64 -23.44 19.21
N SER A 691 0.50 -23.66 19.83
CA SER A 691 1.73 -24.03 19.14
C SER A 691 2.46 -25.13 19.90
N LYS A 692 2.73 -26.23 19.21
CA LYS A 692 3.57 -27.30 19.75
C LYS A 692 4.92 -27.21 19.03
N TYR A 693 5.94 -26.68 19.73
CA TYR A 693 7.30 -26.75 19.21
C TYR A 693 7.80 -28.22 19.32
N LYS A 694 8.35 -28.77 18.23
CA LYS A 694 9.23 -29.93 18.38
C LYS A 694 10.45 -29.46 19.18
N LYS A 695 10.68 -30.11 20.34
CA LYS A 695 11.95 -29.99 21.06
C LYS A 695 13.08 -30.53 20.18
#